data_4c63e54abb02856cb993fca6a0391586
#
_entry.id   4c63e54abb02856cb993fca6a0391586
#
_cell.length_a   1.000
_cell.length_b   1.000
_cell.length_c   1.000
_cell.angle_alpha   90.00
_cell.angle_beta   90.00
_cell.angle_gamma   90.00
#
_symmetry.space_group_name_H-M   'P 1'
#
loop_
_entity.id
_entity.type
_entity.pdbx_description
1 polymer ?
#
loop_
_entity_poly.entity_id
_entity_poly.type
_entity_poly.pdbx_seq_one_letter_code
_entity_poly.pdbx_strand_id
1 'polypeptide(L)'
;MKNYLFGPNGLATKIVHTRYLSRWIGMGIDVVLSTLVTVFAYWLIRFVREELVVWSWVAYLALLAAVISALAFAILHAHRVVMRFTTLRETWRLGIAMALKVIILYPLIHVFYPQVSNERLILGALLDMMTTTVVLVSVRVVLVSLYDFLKIRLHGEQKRVLIFGMDDCSASLSTAVSNSFLPSYKVTGYLTIGKRYKHYRLSGESVYFITGEEGFNRLVKRLRVDGIVFPNYRTAQEEQKRLVRYCQKLELEMLVLPSVEEMSDGQLPRPQMKEIRLEELLGRDEIKINMKEIAEGLEGKVVMVTGAAGSIGSELCRQLTRFNIKQLIFLDSAETPMHNIQLEFTDKFPKTPFVPVIGDVRSLDRMDFVFRNYHPQVVFHAAAYKHVPLMESNPCEAVRVNVFGTMNVADHAVKYGVERFVMVSTDKAVNPTNIMGASKRLAEIYVQSLSVAIRDGLQAGTTRFITTRFGNVLGSNGSVIPRFREQIRNGGPVTVTHPDIIRYFMTIPEACRLVMEAGTMGMGGEIYIFEMGRPVKIADMAKRMIELSGFDPDKEISIIYTGLRPGEKLYEELLSNKENTLPTAHNKIRVAKVREYNYFDVVNELNKLNELAARVNIPDMVKMMKDIVPEFVSRNSEFEKYDKESVSS
;
A
#
# COMPACT_ATOMS: atom_id res chain seq x y z
N MET A 1 -10.65 -36.80 -11.33
CA MET A 1 -9.48 -36.34 -12.12
C MET A 1 -9.25 -34.83 -12.01
N LYS A 2 -10.28 -33.97 -12.15
CA LYS A 2 -10.15 -32.48 -11.98
C LYS A 2 -9.61 -32.09 -10.59
N ASN A 3 -10.10 -32.64 -9.50
CA ASN A 3 -9.66 -32.32 -8.12
C ASN A 3 -8.24 -32.82 -7.80
N TYR A 4 -7.78 -33.88 -8.45
CA TYR A 4 -6.42 -34.40 -8.26
C TYR A 4 -5.36 -33.54 -8.98
N LEU A 5 -5.71 -32.94 -10.10
CA LEU A 5 -4.83 -32.05 -10.87
C LEU A 5 -4.89 -30.59 -10.39
N PHE A 6 -6.05 -30.06 -10.09
CA PHE A 6 -6.29 -28.61 -9.87
C PHE A 6 -6.89 -28.28 -8.49
N GLY A 7 -6.98 -29.22 -7.56
CA GLY A 7 -7.41 -28.97 -6.18
C GLY A 7 -6.34 -28.24 -5.34
N PRO A 8 -6.67 -27.77 -4.12
CA PRO A 8 -5.74 -27.04 -3.24
C PRO A 8 -4.42 -27.79 -2.99
N ASN A 9 -4.46 -29.12 -2.98
CA ASN A 9 -3.29 -30.03 -2.84
C ASN A 9 -2.96 -30.77 -4.14
N GLY A 10 -3.47 -30.34 -5.28
CA GLY A 10 -3.30 -30.98 -6.58
C GLY A 10 -1.88 -30.87 -7.13
N LEU A 11 -1.56 -31.72 -8.10
CA LEU A 11 -0.24 -31.80 -8.71
C LEU A 11 0.15 -30.47 -9.39
N ALA A 12 -0.80 -29.82 -10.06
CA ALA A 12 -0.61 -28.52 -10.70
C ALA A 12 -0.31 -27.41 -9.67
N THR A 13 -1.01 -27.42 -8.53
CA THR A 13 -0.78 -26.49 -7.42
C THR A 13 0.62 -26.68 -6.83
N LYS A 14 1.04 -27.94 -6.63
CA LYS A 14 2.40 -28.25 -6.17
C LYS A 14 3.47 -27.80 -7.17
N ILE A 15 3.28 -28.02 -8.48
CA ILE A 15 4.22 -27.58 -9.53
C ILE A 15 4.33 -26.05 -9.55
N VAL A 16 3.22 -25.31 -9.45
CA VAL A 16 3.20 -23.84 -9.47
C VAL A 16 3.77 -23.24 -8.18
N HIS A 17 3.55 -23.88 -7.03
CA HIS A 17 4.12 -23.46 -5.74
C HIS A 17 5.59 -23.86 -5.56
N THR A 18 6.10 -24.89 -6.27
CA THR A 18 7.51 -25.26 -6.21
C THR A 18 8.34 -24.13 -6.87
N ARG A 19 8.97 -23.33 -6.05
CA ARG A 19 9.65 -22.08 -6.46
C ARG A 19 10.79 -22.30 -7.45
N TYR A 20 11.49 -23.45 -7.35
CA TYR A 20 12.61 -23.81 -8.25
C TYR A 20 12.72 -25.34 -8.35
N LEU A 21 12.75 -25.87 -9.56
CA LEU A 21 13.24 -27.23 -9.79
C LEU A 21 14.73 -27.26 -9.39
N SER A 22 15.16 -28.28 -8.67
CA SER A 22 16.58 -28.41 -8.34
C SER A 22 17.42 -28.34 -9.62
N ARG A 23 18.48 -27.54 -9.61
CA ARG A 23 19.42 -27.37 -10.74
C ARG A 23 19.99 -28.68 -11.26
N TRP A 24 20.13 -29.66 -10.38
CA TRP A 24 20.62 -31.00 -10.70
C TRP A 24 19.57 -31.85 -11.43
N ILE A 25 18.28 -31.71 -11.11
CA ILE A 25 17.19 -32.38 -11.82
C ILE A 25 17.11 -31.85 -13.26
N GLY A 26 17.20 -30.53 -13.45
CA GLY A 26 17.24 -29.92 -14.78
C GLY A 26 18.39 -30.44 -15.63
N MET A 27 19.59 -30.48 -15.06
CA MET A 27 20.77 -31.03 -15.71
C MET A 27 20.60 -32.50 -16.05
N GLY A 28 20.01 -33.29 -15.15
CA GLY A 28 19.74 -34.71 -15.40
C GLY A 28 18.81 -34.93 -16.60
N ILE A 29 17.75 -34.10 -16.72
CA ILE A 29 16.83 -34.16 -17.87
C ILE A 29 17.57 -33.80 -19.17
N ASP A 30 18.39 -32.73 -19.17
CA ASP A 30 19.16 -32.33 -20.34
C ASP A 30 20.17 -33.41 -20.78
N VAL A 31 20.84 -34.08 -19.85
CA VAL A 31 21.77 -35.20 -20.12
C VAL A 31 21.02 -36.40 -20.71
N VAL A 32 19.90 -36.79 -20.13
CA VAL A 32 19.09 -37.91 -20.63
C VAL A 32 18.59 -37.61 -22.06
N LEU A 33 18.03 -36.42 -22.28
CA LEU A 33 17.56 -36.05 -23.62
C LEU A 33 18.70 -36.02 -24.65
N SER A 34 19.85 -35.42 -24.29
CA SER A 34 21.02 -35.38 -25.15
C SER A 34 21.50 -36.80 -25.51
N THR A 35 21.51 -37.71 -24.54
CA THR A 35 21.92 -39.11 -24.73
C THR A 35 20.95 -39.86 -25.66
N LEU A 36 19.65 -39.69 -25.44
CA LEU A 36 18.61 -40.33 -26.28
C LEU A 36 18.72 -39.86 -27.74
N VAL A 37 18.96 -38.56 -27.95
CA VAL A 37 19.12 -38.02 -29.32
C VAL A 37 20.37 -38.55 -29.97
N THR A 38 21.49 -38.71 -29.25
CA THR A 38 22.72 -39.31 -29.81
C THR A 38 22.49 -40.73 -30.23
N VAL A 39 21.81 -41.51 -29.42
CA VAL A 39 21.44 -42.92 -29.72
C VAL A 39 20.49 -42.96 -30.93
N PHE A 40 19.54 -42.05 -30.99
CA PHE A 40 18.62 -41.90 -32.11
C PHE A 40 19.36 -41.54 -33.41
N ALA A 41 20.31 -40.61 -33.38
CA ALA A 41 21.13 -40.23 -34.51
C ALA A 41 21.94 -41.44 -35.06
N TYR A 42 22.53 -42.22 -34.16
CA TYR A 42 23.21 -43.48 -34.51
C TYR A 42 22.25 -44.47 -35.14
N TRP A 43 21.08 -44.71 -34.54
CA TRP A 43 20.04 -45.59 -35.06
C TRP A 43 19.56 -45.13 -36.45
N LEU A 44 19.31 -43.85 -36.65
CA LEU A 44 18.83 -43.29 -37.92
C LEU A 44 19.84 -43.50 -39.07
N ILE A 45 21.13 -43.27 -38.81
CA ILE A 45 22.20 -43.51 -39.81
C ILE A 45 22.25 -44.97 -40.21
N ARG A 46 22.14 -45.90 -39.27
CA ARG A 46 22.10 -47.32 -39.54
C ARG A 46 20.84 -47.73 -40.28
N PHE A 47 19.69 -47.21 -39.87
CA PHE A 47 18.39 -47.47 -40.49
C PHE A 47 18.37 -47.06 -41.98
N VAL A 48 18.83 -45.85 -42.27
CA VAL A 48 18.88 -45.33 -43.66
C VAL A 48 19.80 -46.16 -44.56
N ARG A 49 20.78 -46.82 -44.02
CA ARG A 49 21.72 -47.67 -44.73
C ARG A 49 21.40 -49.15 -44.70
N GLU A 50 20.24 -49.55 -44.13
CA GLU A 50 19.81 -50.92 -44.00
C GLU A 50 20.80 -51.83 -43.22
N GLU A 51 21.61 -51.23 -42.33
CA GLU A 51 22.59 -51.95 -41.49
C GLU A 51 21.97 -52.38 -40.19
N LEU A 52 22.37 -53.60 -39.69
CA LEU A 52 21.89 -54.10 -38.40
C LEU A 52 22.43 -53.27 -37.22
N VAL A 53 21.54 -52.96 -36.26
CA VAL A 53 21.90 -52.25 -35.02
C VAL A 53 22.61 -53.19 -34.07
N VAL A 54 23.82 -52.83 -33.64
CA VAL A 54 24.59 -53.61 -32.67
C VAL A 54 24.30 -53.06 -31.24
N TRP A 55 23.50 -53.77 -30.50
CA TRP A 55 23.00 -53.34 -29.18
C TRP A 55 24.09 -53.10 -28.13
N SER A 56 25.16 -53.89 -28.11
CA SER A 56 26.31 -53.62 -27.24
C SER A 56 26.94 -52.25 -27.47
N TRP A 57 26.98 -51.82 -28.70
CA TRP A 57 27.44 -50.48 -29.09
C TRP A 57 26.52 -49.36 -28.61
N VAL A 58 25.24 -49.59 -28.71
CA VAL A 58 24.25 -48.59 -28.23
C VAL A 58 24.48 -48.30 -26.75
N ALA A 59 24.73 -49.30 -25.95
CA ALA A 59 25.00 -49.13 -24.51
C ALA A 59 26.28 -48.32 -24.24
N TYR A 60 27.38 -48.64 -24.95
CA TYR A 60 28.65 -47.87 -24.82
C TYR A 60 28.50 -46.45 -25.29
N LEU A 61 27.84 -46.23 -26.43
CA LEU A 61 27.59 -44.91 -26.97
C LEU A 61 26.71 -44.07 -26.04
N ALA A 62 25.68 -44.67 -25.48
CA ALA A 62 24.80 -43.99 -24.53
C ALA A 62 25.56 -43.58 -23.25
N LEU A 63 26.38 -44.49 -22.70
CA LEU A 63 27.19 -44.18 -21.50
C LEU A 63 28.18 -43.03 -21.79
N LEU A 64 28.91 -43.14 -22.91
CA LEU A 64 29.90 -42.15 -23.32
C LEU A 64 29.25 -40.78 -23.59
N ALA A 65 28.13 -40.77 -24.33
CA ALA A 65 27.37 -39.54 -24.60
C ALA A 65 26.83 -38.92 -23.32
N ALA A 66 26.36 -39.72 -22.35
CA ALA A 66 25.88 -39.21 -21.06
C ALA A 66 26.99 -38.50 -20.27
N VAL A 67 28.16 -39.16 -20.16
CA VAL A 67 29.31 -38.61 -19.43
C VAL A 67 29.81 -37.31 -20.09
N ILE A 68 29.99 -37.30 -21.42
CA ILE A 68 30.50 -36.12 -22.14
C ILE A 68 29.47 -34.97 -22.11
N SER A 69 28.17 -35.27 -22.25
CA SER A 69 27.12 -34.28 -22.10
C SER A 69 27.12 -33.68 -20.69
N ALA A 70 27.22 -34.47 -19.65
CA ALA A 70 27.28 -33.99 -18.27
C ALA A 70 28.50 -33.10 -18.04
N LEU A 71 29.66 -33.46 -18.57
CA LEU A 71 30.88 -32.63 -18.53
C LEU A 71 30.72 -31.33 -19.30
N ALA A 72 30.19 -31.34 -20.50
CA ALA A 72 29.94 -30.16 -21.31
C ALA A 72 28.98 -29.17 -20.60
N PHE A 73 27.89 -29.66 -20.02
CA PHE A 73 26.96 -28.83 -19.24
C PHE A 73 27.59 -28.30 -17.94
N ALA A 74 28.46 -29.07 -17.29
CA ALA A 74 29.14 -28.63 -16.09
C ALA A 74 30.17 -27.52 -16.38
N ILE A 75 31.00 -27.68 -17.44
CA ILE A 75 32.03 -26.72 -17.86
C ILE A 75 31.40 -25.38 -18.24
N LEU A 76 30.34 -25.38 -19.00
CA LEU A 76 29.63 -24.18 -19.44
C LEU A 76 28.63 -23.65 -18.43
N HIS A 77 28.57 -24.24 -17.24
CA HIS A 77 27.68 -23.86 -16.14
C HIS A 77 26.19 -23.82 -16.57
N ALA A 78 25.79 -24.60 -17.58
CA ALA A 78 24.41 -24.66 -18.07
C ALA A 78 23.40 -25.13 -16.99
N HIS A 79 23.88 -25.87 -15.96
CA HIS A 79 23.10 -26.30 -14.81
C HIS A 79 22.69 -25.18 -13.84
N ARG A 80 23.29 -23.98 -13.93
CA ARG A 80 22.97 -22.84 -13.07
C ARG A 80 21.76 -22.04 -13.54
N VAL A 81 21.23 -22.37 -14.70
CA VAL A 81 20.11 -21.68 -15.31
C VAL A 81 18.78 -22.23 -14.77
N VAL A 82 17.93 -21.34 -14.32
CA VAL A 82 16.55 -21.69 -13.97
C VAL A 82 15.78 -21.90 -15.28
N MET A 83 15.30 -23.10 -15.56
CA MET A 83 14.60 -23.48 -16.81
C MET A 83 13.49 -22.50 -17.23
N ARG A 84 12.90 -21.81 -16.24
CA ARG A 84 11.78 -20.87 -16.40
C ARG A 84 12.17 -19.53 -17.06
N PHE A 85 13.42 -19.12 -17.00
CA PHE A 85 13.89 -17.82 -17.50
C PHE A 85 14.93 -17.99 -18.60
N THR A 86 14.67 -18.89 -19.57
CA THR A 86 15.59 -19.11 -20.70
C THR A 86 15.62 -17.88 -21.61
N THR A 87 16.73 -17.17 -21.61
CA THR A 87 17.01 -16.03 -22.50
C THR A 87 17.75 -16.49 -23.76
N LEU A 88 17.82 -15.63 -24.80
CA LEU A 88 18.64 -15.87 -25.99
C LEU A 88 20.09 -16.24 -25.62
N ARG A 89 20.67 -15.59 -24.63
CA ARG A 89 22.02 -15.87 -24.14
C ARG A 89 22.18 -17.29 -23.60
N GLU A 90 21.15 -17.81 -22.98
CA GLU A 90 21.12 -19.18 -22.43
C GLU A 90 20.98 -20.21 -23.54
N THR A 91 20.18 -19.91 -24.56
CA THR A 91 20.04 -20.76 -25.76
C THR A 91 21.37 -20.89 -26.50
N TRP A 92 22.14 -19.81 -26.63
CA TRP A 92 23.50 -19.85 -27.18
C TRP A 92 24.44 -20.73 -26.37
N ARG A 93 24.40 -20.66 -25.03
CA ARG A 93 25.21 -21.53 -24.16
C ARG A 93 24.92 -23.02 -24.35
N LEU A 94 23.64 -23.37 -24.57
CA LEU A 94 23.26 -24.75 -24.89
C LEU A 94 23.84 -25.19 -26.24
N GLY A 95 23.76 -24.36 -27.26
CA GLY A 95 24.35 -24.63 -28.55
C GLY A 95 25.87 -24.87 -28.45
N ILE A 96 26.58 -24.01 -27.71
CA ILE A 96 28.02 -24.18 -27.44
C ILE A 96 28.30 -25.48 -26.67
N ALA A 97 27.46 -25.85 -25.71
CA ALA A 97 27.62 -27.09 -24.95
C ALA A 97 27.47 -28.32 -25.87
N MET A 98 26.54 -28.27 -26.81
CA MET A 98 26.36 -29.36 -27.80
C MET A 98 27.50 -29.41 -28.80
N ALA A 99 28.03 -28.27 -29.24
CA ALA A 99 29.22 -28.22 -30.06
C ALA A 99 30.43 -28.84 -29.32
N LEU A 100 30.65 -28.47 -28.05
CA LEU A 100 31.71 -29.04 -27.23
C LEU A 100 31.54 -30.56 -27.03
N LYS A 101 30.33 -31.04 -26.78
CA LYS A 101 30.02 -32.50 -26.71
C LYS A 101 30.45 -33.21 -28.00
N VAL A 102 30.04 -32.69 -29.14
CA VAL A 102 30.33 -33.26 -30.47
C VAL A 102 31.84 -33.30 -30.77
N ILE A 103 32.55 -32.18 -30.49
CA ILE A 103 33.98 -32.06 -30.67
C ILE A 103 34.76 -33.10 -29.84
N ILE A 104 34.26 -33.48 -28.66
CA ILE A 104 34.90 -34.48 -27.80
C ILE A 104 34.46 -35.91 -28.17
N LEU A 105 33.15 -36.11 -28.34
CA LEU A 105 32.54 -37.44 -28.53
C LEU A 105 32.98 -38.12 -29.84
N TYR A 106 32.90 -37.40 -30.95
CA TYR A 106 33.11 -38.03 -32.27
C TYR A 106 34.57 -38.36 -32.58
N PRO A 107 35.58 -37.57 -32.24
CA PRO A 107 36.99 -37.98 -32.31
C PRO A 107 37.28 -39.16 -31.41
N LEU A 108 36.66 -39.22 -30.19
CA LEU A 108 36.83 -40.36 -29.30
C LEU A 108 36.24 -41.64 -29.92
N ILE A 109 35.08 -41.55 -30.56
CA ILE A 109 34.49 -42.67 -31.33
C ILE A 109 35.44 -43.12 -32.43
N HIS A 110 36.10 -42.21 -33.16
CA HIS A 110 37.04 -42.53 -34.20
C HIS A 110 38.27 -43.28 -33.68
N VAL A 111 38.81 -42.88 -32.51
CA VAL A 111 39.96 -43.54 -31.89
C VAL A 111 39.63 -44.98 -31.45
N PHE A 112 38.47 -45.19 -30.85
CA PHE A 112 38.06 -46.51 -30.41
C PHE A 112 37.55 -47.41 -31.55
N TYR A 113 37.11 -46.81 -32.67
CA TYR A 113 36.49 -47.50 -33.80
C TYR A 113 36.97 -46.91 -35.15
N PRO A 114 38.24 -47.15 -35.53
CA PRO A 114 38.82 -46.59 -36.75
C PRO A 114 38.19 -47.13 -38.05
N GLN A 115 37.36 -48.19 -37.94
CA GLN A 115 36.63 -48.75 -39.08
C GLN A 115 35.44 -47.90 -39.55
N VAL A 116 35.02 -46.89 -38.78
CA VAL A 116 33.93 -45.99 -39.16
C VAL A 116 34.48 -44.92 -40.08
N SER A 117 33.91 -44.77 -41.29
CA SER A 117 34.36 -43.79 -42.24
C SER A 117 34.18 -42.34 -41.72
N ASN A 118 35.11 -41.46 -42.10
CA ASN A 118 35.05 -40.06 -41.66
C ASN A 118 33.75 -39.35 -42.08
N GLU A 119 33.19 -39.69 -43.22
CA GLU A 119 31.90 -39.17 -43.67
C GLU A 119 30.75 -39.48 -42.69
N ARG A 120 30.72 -40.74 -42.16
CA ARG A 120 29.71 -41.16 -41.19
C ARG A 120 29.86 -40.42 -39.89
N LEU A 121 31.08 -40.21 -39.44
CA LEU A 121 31.37 -39.47 -38.22
C LEU A 121 30.96 -38.00 -38.36
N ILE A 122 31.27 -37.36 -39.47
CA ILE A 122 30.90 -35.97 -39.74
C ILE A 122 29.37 -35.83 -39.84
N LEU A 123 28.69 -36.71 -40.60
CA LEU A 123 27.24 -36.68 -40.72
C LEU A 123 26.55 -36.91 -39.37
N GLY A 124 27.04 -37.90 -38.59
CA GLY A 124 26.55 -38.18 -37.25
C GLY A 124 26.73 -37.00 -36.28
N ALA A 125 27.91 -36.38 -36.35
CA ALA A 125 28.23 -35.22 -35.53
C ALA A 125 27.30 -34.02 -35.82
N LEU A 126 27.08 -33.70 -37.10
CA LEU A 126 26.17 -32.64 -37.52
C LEU A 126 24.72 -32.94 -37.14
N LEU A 127 24.28 -34.18 -37.41
CA LEU A 127 22.92 -34.60 -37.07
C LEU A 127 22.67 -34.54 -35.54
N ASP A 128 23.60 -35.07 -34.75
CA ASP A 128 23.50 -35.06 -33.27
C ASP A 128 23.49 -33.64 -32.72
N MET A 129 24.41 -32.77 -33.19
CA MET A 129 24.48 -31.38 -32.75
C MET A 129 23.18 -30.61 -33.04
N MET A 130 22.69 -30.67 -34.29
CA MET A 130 21.49 -29.95 -34.70
C MET A 130 20.24 -30.49 -33.97
N THR A 131 20.02 -31.80 -33.99
CA THR A 131 18.83 -32.40 -33.41
C THR A 131 18.80 -32.24 -31.87
N THR A 132 19.94 -32.42 -31.20
CA THR A 132 20.01 -32.26 -29.73
C THR A 132 19.72 -30.80 -29.33
N THR A 133 20.29 -29.84 -30.06
CA THR A 133 20.04 -28.41 -29.79
C THR A 133 18.55 -28.07 -29.98
N VAL A 134 17.95 -28.51 -31.07
CA VAL A 134 16.53 -28.29 -31.36
C VAL A 134 15.64 -28.94 -30.29
N VAL A 135 15.92 -30.20 -29.92
CA VAL A 135 15.14 -30.92 -28.89
C VAL A 135 15.23 -30.22 -27.54
N LEU A 136 16.43 -29.87 -27.08
CA LEU A 136 16.62 -29.20 -25.79
C LEU A 136 15.91 -27.85 -25.73
N VAL A 137 15.98 -27.06 -26.79
CA VAL A 137 15.27 -25.76 -26.87
C VAL A 137 13.76 -25.97 -26.91
N SER A 138 13.28 -26.93 -27.74
CA SER A 138 11.83 -27.21 -27.86
C SER A 138 11.24 -27.69 -26.53
N VAL A 139 11.91 -28.59 -25.83
CA VAL A 139 11.45 -29.06 -24.51
C VAL A 139 11.36 -27.91 -23.52
N ARG A 140 12.33 -26.99 -23.50
CA ARG A 140 12.28 -25.80 -22.64
C ARG A 140 11.10 -24.90 -22.96
N VAL A 141 10.87 -24.63 -24.25
CA VAL A 141 9.72 -23.82 -24.70
C VAL A 141 8.40 -24.48 -24.28
N VAL A 142 8.27 -25.81 -24.45
CA VAL A 142 7.07 -26.56 -24.03
C VAL A 142 6.88 -26.49 -22.51
N LEU A 143 7.95 -26.68 -21.72
CA LEU A 143 7.87 -26.64 -20.25
C LEU A 143 7.48 -25.24 -19.75
N VAL A 144 8.03 -24.16 -20.33
CA VAL A 144 7.64 -22.79 -19.98
C VAL A 144 6.18 -22.56 -20.34
N SER A 145 5.76 -22.92 -21.56
CA SER A 145 4.38 -22.77 -22.03
C SER A 145 3.38 -23.56 -21.17
N LEU A 146 3.74 -24.78 -20.79
CA LEU A 146 2.92 -25.62 -19.90
C LEU A 146 2.79 -25.01 -18.50
N TYR A 147 3.89 -24.51 -17.97
CA TYR A 147 3.89 -23.82 -16.68
C TYR A 147 2.97 -22.57 -16.71
N ASP A 148 3.09 -21.73 -17.74
CA ASP A 148 2.26 -20.54 -17.90
C ASP A 148 0.78 -20.92 -18.08
N PHE A 149 0.48 -21.95 -18.84
CA PHE A 149 -0.87 -22.50 -18.97
C PHE A 149 -1.46 -22.97 -17.64
N LEU A 150 -0.69 -23.73 -16.84
CA LEU A 150 -1.12 -24.20 -15.52
C LEU A 150 -1.33 -23.02 -14.55
N LYS A 151 -0.44 -22.04 -14.60
CA LYS A 151 -0.52 -20.81 -13.80
C LYS A 151 -1.82 -20.03 -14.07
N ILE A 152 -2.17 -19.83 -15.33
CA ILE A 152 -3.39 -19.14 -15.75
C ILE A 152 -4.64 -19.90 -15.26
N ARG A 153 -4.64 -21.23 -15.37
CA ARG A 153 -5.80 -22.05 -15.03
C ARG A 153 -6.06 -22.22 -13.53
N LEU A 154 -5.05 -22.04 -12.70
CA LEU A 154 -5.16 -22.10 -11.23
C LEU A 154 -5.65 -20.79 -10.61
N HIS A 155 -5.55 -19.64 -11.30
CA HIS A 155 -5.74 -18.32 -10.71
C HIS A 155 -7.03 -17.59 -11.09
N GLY A 156 -7.96 -18.23 -11.81
CA GLY A 156 -9.26 -17.64 -12.15
C GLY A 156 -9.21 -16.54 -13.23
N GLU A 157 -10.25 -15.72 -13.29
CA GLU A 157 -10.35 -14.62 -14.25
C GLU A 157 -9.35 -13.50 -13.95
N GLN A 158 -8.49 -13.20 -14.90
CA GLN A 158 -7.55 -12.09 -14.83
C GLN A 158 -8.19 -10.82 -15.39
N LYS A 159 -8.09 -9.71 -14.68
CA LYS A 159 -8.52 -8.39 -15.17
C LYS A 159 -7.62 -7.94 -16.33
N ARG A 160 -8.24 -7.49 -17.40
CA ARG A 160 -7.55 -7.05 -18.63
C ARG A 160 -7.18 -5.59 -18.53
N VAL A 161 -5.90 -5.27 -18.67
CA VAL A 161 -5.42 -3.90 -18.54
C VAL A 161 -4.65 -3.44 -19.79
N LEU A 162 -4.74 -2.13 -20.06
CA LEU A 162 -3.88 -1.45 -21.02
C LEU A 162 -2.84 -0.60 -20.25
N ILE A 163 -1.62 -0.54 -20.74
CA ILE A 163 -0.57 0.31 -20.18
C ILE A 163 -0.52 1.61 -20.96
N PHE A 164 -0.57 2.74 -20.26
CA PHE A 164 -0.45 4.06 -20.89
C PHE A 164 1.01 4.41 -21.14
N GLY A 165 1.31 4.85 -22.38
CA GLY A 165 2.65 5.25 -22.81
C GLY A 165 3.32 4.24 -23.75
N MET A 166 4.47 4.65 -24.33
CA MET A 166 5.29 3.87 -25.26
C MET A 166 6.79 3.97 -24.93
N ASP A 167 7.13 4.47 -23.76
CA ASP A 167 8.49 4.65 -23.30
C ASP A 167 9.06 3.39 -22.64
N ASP A 168 10.34 3.41 -22.30
CA ASP A 168 11.03 2.30 -21.64
C ASP A 168 10.42 1.98 -20.26
N CYS A 169 9.85 2.98 -19.60
CA CYS A 169 9.16 2.81 -18.34
C CYS A 169 7.89 1.95 -18.51
N SER A 170 7.10 2.25 -19.55
CA SER A 170 5.90 1.49 -19.90
C SER A 170 6.23 0.04 -20.32
N ALA A 171 7.33 -0.17 -21.05
CA ALA A 171 7.81 -1.51 -21.44
C ALA A 171 8.26 -2.33 -20.22
N SER A 172 9.00 -1.71 -19.31
CA SER A 172 9.44 -2.33 -18.04
C SER A 172 8.25 -2.69 -17.16
N LEU A 173 7.21 -1.85 -17.13
CA LEU A 173 5.96 -2.06 -16.41
C LEU A 173 5.23 -3.30 -16.92
N SER A 174 5.13 -3.49 -18.24
CA SER A 174 4.53 -4.70 -18.84
C SER A 174 5.23 -5.97 -18.38
N THR A 175 6.54 -5.95 -18.35
CA THR A 175 7.36 -7.07 -17.87
C THR A 175 7.12 -7.34 -16.37
N ALA A 176 7.04 -6.28 -15.56
CA ALA A 176 6.77 -6.39 -14.14
C ALA A 176 5.37 -6.96 -13.85
N VAL A 177 4.35 -6.51 -14.58
CA VAL A 177 2.98 -7.02 -14.47
C VAL A 177 2.89 -8.49 -14.89
N SER A 178 3.50 -8.85 -16.01
CA SER A 178 3.46 -10.22 -16.56
C SER A 178 4.26 -11.22 -15.71
N ASN A 179 5.37 -10.78 -15.10
CA ASN A 179 6.25 -11.62 -14.28
C ASN A 179 5.83 -11.70 -12.81
N SER A 180 4.75 -11.01 -12.39
CA SER A 180 4.24 -11.14 -11.02
C SER A 180 3.85 -12.59 -10.71
N PHE A 181 4.12 -13.07 -9.49
CA PHE A 181 3.89 -14.48 -9.10
C PHE A 181 2.39 -14.87 -9.15
N LEU A 182 1.52 -13.89 -8.95
CA LEU A 182 0.07 -14.00 -9.02
C LEU A 182 -0.43 -12.86 -9.92
N PRO A 183 -0.45 -13.03 -11.23
CA PRO A 183 -0.92 -11.97 -12.11
C PRO A 183 -2.45 -11.85 -12.00
N SER A 184 -2.89 -10.94 -11.13
CA SER A 184 -4.29 -10.51 -11.07
C SER A 184 -4.69 -9.78 -12.35
N TYR A 185 -3.72 -9.35 -13.14
CA TYR A 185 -3.91 -8.54 -14.34
C TYR A 185 -3.22 -9.15 -15.55
N LYS A 186 -3.89 -9.04 -16.71
CA LYS A 186 -3.37 -9.41 -18.03
C LYS A 186 -3.17 -8.16 -18.87
N VAL A 187 -1.95 -7.88 -19.27
CA VAL A 187 -1.66 -6.81 -20.23
C VAL A 187 -2.26 -7.19 -21.60
N THR A 188 -3.13 -6.33 -22.13
CA THR A 188 -3.81 -6.55 -23.42
C THR A 188 -3.19 -5.68 -24.52
N GLY A 189 -2.35 -4.71 -24.15
CA GLY A 189 -1.64 -3.83 -25.06
C GLY A 189 -1.26 -2.51 -24.40
N TYR A 190 -0.74 -1.62 -25.22
CA TYR A 190 -0.36 -0.27 -24.84
C TYR A 190 -1.33 0.73 -25.42
N LEU A 191 -1.57 1.82 -24.69
CA LEU A 191 -2.45 2.91 -25.08
C LEU A 191 -1.65 4.20 -25.21
N THR A 192 -1.82 4.94 -26.29
CA THR A 192 -1.26 6.28 -26.45
C THR A 192 -2.23 7.21 -27.15
N ILE A 193 -2.05 8.52 -26.96
CA ILE A 193 -2.90 9.56 -27.55
C ILE A 193 -2.22 10.10 -28.78
N GLY A 194 -2.92 10.12 -29.91
CA GLY A 194 -2.40 10.67 -31.16
C GLY A 194 -2.99 10.04 -32.40
N LYS A 195 -2.57 10.52 -33.59
CA LYS A 195 -2.96 9.95 -34.87
C LYS A 195 -2.19 8.65 -35.13
N ARG A 196 -2.89 7.64 -35.67
CA ARG A 196 -2.33 6.33 -35.99
C ARG A 196 -1.28 6.45 -37.09
N TYR A 197 -0.04 6.05 -36.79
CA TYR A 197 1.03 6.09 -37.79
C TYR A 197 1.42 4.73 -38.37
N LYS A 198 1.28 3.61 -37.68
CA LYS A 198 1.51 2.21 -38.15
C LYS A 198 1.04 1.23 -37.07
N HIS A 199 1.04 -0.07 -37.39
CA HIS A 199 0.87 -1.12 -36.38
C HIS A 199 2.20 -1.32 -35.64
N TYR A 200 2.31 -0.77 -34.42
CA TYR A 200 3.47 -1.02 -33.55
C TYR A 200 3.15 -2.15 -32.56
N ARG A 201 4.17 -2.93 -32.26
CA ARG A 201 4.18 -3.86 -31.14
C ARG A 201 5.33 -3.49 -30.20
N LEU A 202 5.05 -3.43 -28.91
CA LEU A 202 6.03 -3.20 -27.86
C LEU A 202 6.00 -4.39 -26.92
N SER A 203 7.14 -5.01 -26.64
CA SER A 203 7.22 -6.23 -25.80
C SER A 203 6.26 -7.36 -26.24
N GLY A 204 5.99 -7.49 -27.54
CA GLY A 204 5.08 -8.49 -28.10
C GLY A 204 3.60 -8.09 -28.15
N GLU A 205 3.18 -7.05 -27.42
CA GLU A 205 1.82 -6.57 -27.36
C GLU A 205 1.54 -5.41 -28.31
N SER A 206 0.28 -5.25 -28.74
CA SER A 206 -0.13 -4.22 -29.71
C SER A 206 -0.23 -2.84 -29.06
N VAL A 207 0.17 -1.81 -29.81
CA VAL A 207 0.00 -0.41 -29.39
C VAL A 207 -1.25 0.18 -30.05
N TYR A 208 -2.12 0.75 -29.27
CA TYR A 208 -3.38 1.35 -29.68
C TYR A 208 -3.31 2.88 -29.57
N PHE A 209 -3.72 3.56 -30.63
CA PHE A 209 -3.77 5.01 -30.73
C PHE A 209 -5.22 5.48 -30.62
N ILE A 210 -5.47 6.43 -29.73
CA ILE A 210 -6.79 7.07 -29.60
C ILE A 210 -6.71 8.56 -29.89
N THR A 211 -7.74 9.09 -30.54
CA THR A 211 -7.84 10.53 -30.88
C THR A 211 -8.88 11.26 -30.04
N GLY A 212 -9.65 10.54 -29.20
CA GLY A 212 -10.69 11.09 -28.36
C GLY A 212 -11.51 10.03 -27.64
N GLU A 213 -12.54 10.49 -26.92
CA GLU A 213 -13.39 9.67 -26.07
C GLU A 213 -14.09 8.52 -26.79
N GLU A 214 -14.69 8.78 -27.97
CA GLU A 214 -15.34 7.72 -28.74
C GLU A 214 -14.38 6.61 -29.20
N GLY A 215 -13.16 6.99 -29.58
CA GLY A 215 -12.10 6.03 -29.94
C GLY A 215 -11.71 5.15 -28.76
N PHE A 216 -11.60 5.76 -27.57
CA PHE A 216 -11.33 5.07 -26.33
C PHE A 216 -12.45 4.09 -25.97
N ASN A 217 -13.70 4.56 -25.99
CA ASN A 217 -14.86 3.73 -25.65
C ASN A 217 -14.99 2.51 -26.57
N ARG A 218 -14.78 2.67 -27.88
CA ARG A 218 -14.75 1.56 -28.86
C ARG A 218 -13.63 0.57 -28.57
N LEU A 219 -12.45 1.05 -28.19
CA LEU A 219 -11.30 0.22 -27.88
C LEU A 219 -11.54 -0.61 -26.62
N VAL A 220 -12.00 0.02 -25.54
CA VAL A 220 -12.32 -0.64 -24.27
C VAL A 220 -13.36 -1.75 -24.44
N LYS A 221 -14.44 -1.47 -25.14
CA LYS A 221 -15.50 -2.47 -25.41
C LYS A 221 -14.96 -3.64 -26.27
N ARG A 222 -14.19 -3.35 -27.32
CA ARG A 222 -13.61 -4.36 -28.21
C ARG A 222 -12.65 -5.31 -27.50
N LEU A 223 -11.79 -4.78 -26.62
CA LEU A 223 -10.77 -5.55 -25.92
C LEU A 223 -11.25 -6.07 -24.57
N ARG A 224 -12.43 -5.65 -24.10
CA ARG A 224 -12.97 -5.93 -22.76
C ARG A 224 -11.95 -5.57 -21.69
N VAL A 225 -11.54 -4.29 -21.66
CA VAL A 225 -10.55 -3.76 -20.73
C VAL A 225 -11.22 -3.43 -19.41
N ASP A 226 -10.63 -3.87 -18.30
CA ASP A 226 -11.11 -3.64 -16.93
C ASP A 226 -10.37 -2.48 -16.26
N GLY A 227 -9.18 -2.10 -16.78
CA GLY A 227 -8.41 -1.01 -16.19
C GLY A 227 -7.26 -0.48 -17.06
N ILE A 228 -6.74 0.67 -16.66
CA ILE A 228 -5.58 1.33 -17.27
C ILE A 228 -4.45 1.43 -16.23
N VAL A 229 -3.24 1.06 -16.63
CA VAL A 229 -2.04 1.18 -15.81
C VAL A 229 -1.23 2.38 -16.27
N PHE A 230 -0.98 3.31 -15.37
CA PHE A 230 -0.12 4.47 -15.61
C PHE A 230 1.30 4.18 -15.12
N PRO A 231 2.35 4.66 -15.82
CA PRO A 231 3.73 4.44 -15.40
C PRO A 231 4.06 5.05 -14.03
N ASN A 232 3.48 6.20 -13.72
CA ASN A 232 3.63 6.90 -12.45
C ASN A 232 2.46 7.86 -12.18
N TYR A 233 2.36 8.40 -10.97
CA TYR A 233 1.33 9.36 -10.58
C TYR A 233 1.36 10.65 -11.41
N ARG A 234 2.54 11.13 -11.78
CA ARG A 234 2.70 12.36 -12.56
C ARG A 234 2.03 12.22 -13.94
N THR A 235 2.27 11.12 -14.63
CA THR A 235 1.63 10.83 -15.93
C THR A 235 0.10 10.74 -15.80
N ALA A 236 -0.41 10.15 -14.71
CA ALA A 236 -1.84 10.12 -14.44
C ALA A 236 -2.40 11.53 -14.21
N GLN A 237 -1.66 12.41 -13.52
CA GLN A 237 -2.05 13.81 -13.31
C GLN A 237 -2.04 14.62 -14.61
N GLU A 238 -1.04 14.44 -15.46
CA GLU A 238 -0.94 15.12 -16.75
C GLU A 238 -2.12 14.74 -17.68
N GLU A 239 -2.57 13.48 -17.63
CA GLU A 239 -3.72 12.98 -18.40
C GLU A 239 -5.08 13.11 -17.69
N GLN A 240 -5.13 13.82 -16.57
CA GLN A 240 -6.32 13.97 -15.74
C GLN A 240 -7.54 14.51 -16.50
N LYS A 241 -7.36 15.50 -17.38
CA LYS A 241 -8.45 16.12 -18.15
C LYS A 241 -8.96 15.27 -19.31
N ARG A 242 -8.25 14.22 -19.68
CA ARG A 242 -8.58 13.38 -20.85
C ARG A 242 -8.79 11.93 -20.44
N LEU A 243 -7.71 11.18 -20.31
CA LEU A 243 -7.77 9.72 -20.16
C LEU A 243 -8.37 9.30 -18.81
N VAL A 244 -8.01 10.00 -17.72
CA VAL A 244 -8.57 9.72 -16.38
C VAL A 244 -10.09 9.91 -16.40
N ARG A 245 -10.58 10.99 -17.03
CA ARG A 245 -12.02 11.23 -17.23
C ARG A 245 -12.70 10.11 -18.02
N TYR A 246 -12.06 9.61 -19.10
CA TYR A 246 -12.63 8.51 -19.90
C TYR A 246 -12.71 7.21 -19.11
N CYS A 247 -11.68 6.92 -18.30
CA CYS A 247 -11.68 5.75 -17.41
C CYS A 247 -12.83 5.79 -16.41
N GLN A 248 -13.08 6.96 -15.82
CA GLN A 248 -14.15 7.12 -14.83
C GLN A 248 -15.55 6.93 -15.41
N LYS A 249 -15.81 7.50 -16.60
CA LYS A 249 -17.10 7.31 -17.29
C LYS A 249 -17.42 5.84 -17.59
N LEU A 250 -16.40 5.02 -17.75
CA LEU A 250 -16.53 3.59 -18.03
C LEU A 250 -16.29 2.71 -16.79
N GLU A 251 -16.16 3.29 -15.62
CA GLU A 251 -15.86 2.60 -14.34
C GLU A 251 -14.62 1.70 -14.42
N LEU A 252 -13.58 2.10 -15.19
CA LEU A 252 -12.34 1.36 -15.33
C LEU A 252 -11.42 1.60 -14.13
N GLU A 253 -10.73 0.56 -13.69
CA GLU A 253 -9.69 0.68 -12.65
C GLU A 253 -8.51 1.50 -13.17
N MET A 254 -8.04 2.44 -12.37
CA MET A 254 -6.83 3.21 -12.63
C MET A 254 -5.73 2.74 -11.70
N LEU A 255 -4.64 2.25 -12.25
CA LEU A 255 -3.59 1.58 -11.53
C LEU A 255 -2.26 2.29 -11.75
N VAL A 256 -1.40 2.30 -10.75
CA VAL A 256 -0.02 2.78 -10.82
C VAL A 256 0.90 1.79 -10.12
N LEU A 257 2.14 1.67 -10.61
CA LEU A 257 3.18 0.95 -9.91
C LEU A 257 3.88 1.91 -8.92
N PRO A 258 4.03 1.56 -7.63
CA PRO A 258 4.80 2.35 -6.68
C PRO A 258 6.23 2.57 -7.17
N SER A 259 6.83 3.74 -6.89
CA SER A 259 8.21 4.03 -7.26
C SER A 259 9.21 3.15 -6.50
N VAL A 260 10.41 2.96 -7.06
CA VAL A 260 11.49 2.17 -6.44
C VAL A 260 11.93 2.77 -5.09
N GLU A 261 11.75 4.07 -4.89
CA GLU A 261 12.02 4.76 -3.61
C GLU A 261 11.04 4.35 -2.49
N GLU A 262 9.83 3.92 -2.82
CA GLU A 262 8.88 3.30 -1.87
C GLU A 262 9.23 1.85 -1.52
N MET A 263 10.23 1.27 -2.20
CA MET A 263 10.64 -0.14 -2.09
C MET A 263 11.92 -0.32 -1.25
N SER A 264 12.37 0.68 -0.51
CA SER A 264 13.62 0.63 0.25
C SER A 264 13.49 -0.12 1.55
N ASP A 265 13.58 -1.43 1.49
CA ASP A 265 14.02 -2.28 2.59
C ASP A 265 14.52 -3.61 2.03
N GLY A 266 15.81 -3.70 1.72
CA GLY A 266 16.64 -4.90 1.54
C GLY A 266 16.05 -6.27 1.12
N GLN A 267 14.76 -6.44 1.13
CA GLN A 267 13.99 -7.53 0.55
C GLN A 267 13.09 -6.92 -0.52
N LEU A 268 13.37 -7.19 -1.79
CA LEU A 268 12.52 -6.81 -2.93
C LEU A 268 11.04 -7.15 -2.61
N PRO A 269 10.22 -6.21 -2.13
CA PRO A 269 8.80 -6.44 -2.02
C PRO A 269 8.27 -6.53 -3.45
N ARG A 270 7.37 -7.46 -3.69
CA ARG A 270 6.74 -7.65 -4.99
C ARG A 270 5.98 -6.38 -5.32
N PRO A 271 6.20 -5.75 -6.47
CA PRO A 271 5.46 -4.57 -6.88
C PRO A 271 3.98 -4.95 -6.98
N GLN A 272 3.17 -4.48 -6.04
CA GLN A 272 1.72 -4.58 -6.12
C GLN A 272 1.21 -3.32 -6.79
N MET A 273 0.41 -3.46 -7.85
CA MET A 273 -0.25 -2.33 -8.47
C MET A 273 -1.25 -1.72 -7.49
N LYS A 274 -1.22 -0.41 -7.37
CA LYS A 274 -2.11 0.37 -6.50
C LYS A 274 -3.15 1.09 -7.34
N GLU A 275 -4.41 1.02 -6.93
CA GLU A 275 -5.49 1.80 -7.55
C GLU A 275 -5.29 3.29 -7.25
N ILE A 276 -5.32 4.12 -8.29
CA ILE A 276 -5.25 5.58 -8.16
C ILE A 276 -6.58 6.10 -7.64
N ARG A 277 -6.59 6.69 -6.45
CA ARG A 277 -7.75 7.39 -5.92
C ARG A 277 -7.78 8.81 -6.45
N LEU A 278 -8.99 9.33 -6.72
CA LEU A 278 -9.20 10.71 -7.17
C LEU A 278 -8.54 11.76 -6.27
N GLU A 279 -8.52 11.49 -4.98
CA GLU A 279 -7.93 12.34 -3.95
C GLU A 279 -6.41 12.48 -4.14
N GLU A 280 -5.74 11.45 -4.63
CA GLU A 280 -4.29 11.44 -4.89
C GLU A 280 -3.93 12.29 -6.12
N LEU A 281 -4.88 12.50 -7.04
CA LEU A 281 -4.70 13.36 -8.21
C LEU A 281 -4.82 14.87 -7.90
N LEU A 282 -5.19 15.25 -6.67
CA LEU A 282 -5.30 16.66 -6.26
C LEU A 282 -3.93 17.34 -6.05
N GLY A 283 -2.83 16.67 -6.35
CA GLY A 283 -1.51 17.27 -6.57
C GLY A 283 -0.76 17.61 -5.29
N ARG A 284 -0.42 16.63 -4.48
CA ARG A 284 0.46 16.80 -3.33
C ARG A 284 1.70 15.92 -3.47
N ASP A 285 2.88 16.50 -3.23
CA ASP A 285 4.15 15.77 -3.23
C ASP A 285 4.24 14.84 -2.02
N GLU A 286 4.82 13.65 -2.20
CA GLU A 286 5.07 12.72 -1.09
C GLU A 286 6.08 13.28 -0.09
N ILE A 287 5.79 13.06 1.19
CA ILE A 287 6.68 13.47 2.29
C ILE A 287 7.71 12.38 2.54
N LYS A 288 8.98 12.79 2.58
CA LYS A 288 10.10 11.92 3.00
C LYS A 288 10.20 11.95 4.52
N ILE A 289 10.21 10.79 5.16
CA ILE A 289 10.36 10.61 6.61
C ILE A 289 11.65 9.84 6.91
N ASN A 290 12.13 9.94 8.15
CA ASN A 290 13.29 9.19 8.60
C ASN A 290 12.91 7.76 9.02
N MET A 291 12.76 6.87 8.03
CA MET A 291 12.39 5.47 8.25
C MET A 291 13.33 4.74 9.22
N LYS A 292 14.60 5.11 9.29
CA LYS A 292 15.59 4.46 10.16
C LYS A 292 15.33 4.76 11.64
N GLU A 293 15.12 6.02 12.00
CA GLU A 293 14.82 6.41 13.39
C GLU A 293 13.49 5.82 13.86
N ILE A 294 12.48 5.78 12.99
CA ILE A 294 11.19 5.15 13.31
C ILE A 294 11.39 3.65 13.55
N ALA A 295 12.16 2.97 12.70
CA ALA A 295 12.43 1.54 12.85
C ALA A 295 13.13 1.25 14.18
N GLU A 296 14.21 1.99 14.51
CA GLU A 296 14.92 1.85 15.79
C GLU A 296 14.02 2.10 17.01
N GLY A 297 13.10 3.08 16.90
CA GLY A 297 12.16 3.41 17.96
C GLY A 297 11.05 2.36 18.20
N LEU A 298 10.76 1.52 17.22
CA LEU A 298 9.65 0.54 17.26
C LEU A 298 10.12 -0.92 17.30
N GLU A 299 11.40 -1.20 17.03
CA GLU A 299 11.91 -2.56 16.92
C GLU A 299 11.69 -3.37 18.20
N GLY A 300 11.11 -4.56 18.05
CA GLY A 300 10.84 -5.50 19.13
C GLY A 300 9.79 -5.06 20.15
N LYS A 301 9.09 -3.95 19.92
CA LYS A 301 8.11 -3.39 20.86
C LYS A 301 6.68 -3.91 20.64
N VAL A 302 5.91 -3.92 21.71
CA VAL A 302 4.46 -4.08 21.66
C VAL A 302 3.84 -2.70 21.43
N VAL A 303 3.12 -2.54 20.32
CA VAL A 303 2.52 -1.27 19.90
C VAL A 303 1.00 -1.38 19.96
N MET A 304 0.34 -0.43 20.61
CA MET A 304 -1.12 -0.35 20.66
C MET A 304 -1.62 0.85 19.86
N VAL A 305 -2.65 0.63 19.05
CA VAL A 305 -3.38 1.69 18.36
C VAL A 305 -4.82 1.70 18.84
N THR A 306 -5.26 2.80 19.45
CA THR A 306 -6.66 3.01 19.82
C THR A 306 -7.40 3.72 18.68
N GLY A 307 -8.69 3.43 18.49
CA GLY A 307 -9.39 3.88 17.28
C GLY A 307 -8.86 3.18 16.03
N ALA A 308 -8.38 1.94 16.20
CA ALA A 308 -7.67 1.17 15.17
C ALA A 308 -8.50 0.88 13.92
N ALA A 309 -9.82 0.84 14.04
CA ALA A 309 -10.74 0.63 12.93
C ALA A 309 -11.15 1.94 12.21
N GLY A 310 -10.71 3.10 12.71
CA GLY A 310 -10.88 4.40 12.07
C GLY A 310 -9.90 4.63 10.90
N SER A 311 -10.11 5.71 10.13
CA SER A 311 -9.30 6.01 8.94
C SER A 311 -7.81 6.23 9.26
N ILE A 312 -7.47 6.93 10.35
CA ILE A 312 -6.09 7.15 10.79
C ILE A 312 -5.53 5.91 11.48
N GLY A 313 -6.29 5.32 12.42
CA GLY A 313 -5.84 4.15 13.18
C GLY A 313 -5.54 2.95 12.29
N SER A 314 -6.42 2.64 11.33
CA SER A 314 -6.21 1.52 10.40
C SER A 314 -4.98 1.71 9.50
N GLU A 315 -4.73 2.94 9.06
CA GLU A 315 -3.54 3.23 8.26
C GLU A 315 -2.26 3.21 9.09
N LEU A 316 -2.29 3.71 10.34
CA LEU A 316 -1.18 3.52 11.29
C LEU A 316 -0.87 2.04 11.45
N CYS A 317 -1.88 1.21 11.67
CA CYS A 317 -1.71 -0.24 11.77
C CYS A 317 -1.05 -0.82 10.52
N ARG A 318 -1.49 -0.43 9.29
CA ARG A 318 -0.88 -0.89 8.03
C ARG A 318 0.58 -0.47 7.91
N GLN A 319 0.90 0.78 8.24
CA GLN A 319 2.27 1.27 8.13
C GLN A 319 3.20 0.64 9.18
N LEU A 320 2.70 0.35 10.38
CA LEU A 320 3.43 -0.33 11.43
C LEU A 320 3.86 -1.75 11.05
N THR A 321 3.17 -2.42 10.11
CA THR A 321 3.61 -3.74 9.59
C THR A 321 4.94 -3.73 8.86
N ARG A 322 5.44 -2.55 8.48
CA ARG A 322 6.73 -2.38 7.80
C ARG A 322 7.91 -2.48 8.77
N PHE A 323 7.65 -2.39 10.07
CA PHE A 323 8.67 -2.41 11.12
C PHE A 323 8.69 -3.76 11.83
N ASN A 324 9.84 -4.13 12.38
CA ASN A 324 10.03 -5.37 13.14
C ASN A 324 9.48 -5.23 14.56
N ILE A 325 8.16 -5.02 14.70
CA ILE A 325 7.48 -4.93 16.00
C ILE A 325 7.21 -6.32 16.56
N LYS A 326 7.19 -6.44 17.90
CA LYS A 326 6.89 -7.69 18.58
C LYS A 326 5.42 -8.09 18.44
N GLN A 327 4.51 -7.13 18.62
CA GLN A 327 3.07 -7.35 18.53
C GLN A 327 2.34 -6.03 18.30
N LEU A 328 1.25 -6.06 17.52
CA LEU A 328 0.37 -4.94 17.27
C LEU A 328 -1.00 -5.18 17.90
N ILE A 329 -1.47 -4.25 18.72
CA ILE A 329 -2.76 -4.34 19.41
C ILE A 329 -3.71 -3.34 18.76
N PHE A 330 -4.81 -3.83 18.19
CA PHE A 330 -5.89 -3.00 17.65
C PHE A 330 -6.95 -2.84 18.73
N LEU A 331 -7.22 -1.63 19.16
CA LEU A 331 -8.28 -1.35 20.12
C LEU A 331 -9.30 -0.41 19.49
N ASP A 332 -10.55 -0.85 19.42
CA ASP A 332 -11.68 -0.04 18.93
C ASP A 332 -12.98 -0.53 19.56
N SER A 333 -13.96 0.36 19.68
CA SER A 333 -15.32 0.01 20.15
C SER A 333 -16.23 -0.49 19.03
N ALA A 334 -15.87 -0.25 17.77
CA ALA A 334 -16.67 -0.57 16.60
C ALA A 334 -16.36 -1.99 16.10
N GLU A 335 -17.25 -2.95 16.38
CA GLU A 335 -17.06 -4.38 16.07
C GLU A 335 -16.90 -4.65 14.57
N THR A 336 -17.87 -4.25 13.76
CA THR A 336 -17.85 -4.55 12.32
C THR A 336 -16.64 -3.96 11.59
N PRO A 337 -16.25 -2.67 11.78
CA PRO A 337 -15.00 -2.16 11.23
C PRO A 337 -13.75 -2.90 11.74
N MET A 338 -13.75 -3.36 13.02
CA MET A 338 -12.66 -4.16 13.57
C MET A 338 -12.55 -5.52 12.88
N HIS A 339 -13.67 -6.18 12.62
CA HIS A 339 -13.69 -7.44 11.87
C HIS A 339 -13.11 -7.28 10.46
N ASN A 340 -13.47 -6.19 9.77
CA ASN A 340 -12.94 -5.92 8.43
C ASN A 340 -11.42 -5.74 8.42
N ILE A 341 -10.86 -5.00 9.38
CA ILE A 341 -9.40 -4.83 9.48
C ILE A 341 -8.72 -6.14 9.90
N GLN A 342 -9.34 -6.95 10.75
CA GLN A 342 -8.83 -8.27 11.12
C GLN A 342 -8.70 -9.18 9.89
N LEU A 343 -9.72 -9.25 9.04
CA LEU A 343 -9.68 -10.00 7.78
C LEU A 343 -8.57 -9.49 6.86
N GLU A 344 -8.49 -8.17 6.68
CA GLU A 344 -7.44 -7.55 5.87
C GLU A 344 -6.03 -7.94 6.36
N PHE A 345 -5.80 -7.91 7.68
CA PHE A 345 -4.48 -8.23 8.23
C PHE A 345 -4.15 -9.71 8.15
N THR A 346 -5.14 -10.58 8.34
CA THR A 346 -4.97 -12.03 8.15
C THR A 346 -4.54 -12.35 6.73
N ASP A 347 -5.13 -11.70 5.75
CA ASP A 347 -4.88 -11.97 4.33
C ASP A 347 -3.59 -11.32 3.82
N LYS A 348 -3.37 -10.03 4.15
CA LYS A 348 -2.29 -9.22 3.55
C LYS A 348 -1.00 -9.18 4.38
N PHE A 349 -1.10 -9.31 5.72
CA PHE A 349 0.04 -9.16 6.64
C PHE A 349 0.24 -10.37 7.57
N PRO A 350 0.27 -11.61 7.05
CA PRO A 350 0.30 -12.83 7.88
C PRO A 350 1.57 -12.98 8.72
N LYS A 351 2.60 -12.17 8.47
CA LYS A 351 3.87 -12.20 9.23
C LYS A 351 3.87 -11.28 10.43
N THR A 352 2.94 -10.34 10.53
CA THR A 352 2.88 -9.38 11.63
C THR A 352 1.98 -9.94 12.74
N PRO A 353 2.50 -10.20 13.95
CA PRO A 353 1.67 -10.62 15.06
C PRO A 353 0.73 -9.50 15.47
N PHE A 354 -0.58 -9.73 15.46
CA PHE A 354 -1.57 -8.74 15.87
C PHE A 354 -2.69 -9.35 16.72
N VAL A 355 -3.32 -8.52 17.55
CA VAL A 355 -4.45 -8.89 18.40
C VAL A 355 -5.55 -7.84 18.27
N PRO A 356 -6.73 -8.19 17.73
CA PRO A 356 -7.89 -7.30 17.74
C PRO A 356 -8.55 -7.33 19.12
N VAL A 357 -8.80 -6.15 19.68
CA VAL A 357 -9.44 -5.97 20.99
C VAL A 357 -10.64 -5.06 20.83
N ILE A 358 -11.83 -5.58 21.07
CA ILE A 358 -13.04 -4.75 21.18
C ILE A 358 -13.04 -4.11 22.58
N GLY A 359 -13.02 -2.79 22.62
CA GLY A 359 -13.00 -2.03 23.87
C GLY A 359 -13.29 -0.55 23.67
N ASP A 360 -14.02 0.01 24.62
CA ASP A 360 -14.30 1.44 24.70
C ASP A 360 -13.26 2.10 25.62
N VAL A 361 -12.61 3.15 25.13
CA VAL A 361 -11.61 3.91 25.90
C VAL A 361 -12.18 4.55 27.17
N ARG A 362 -13.51 4.70 27.26
CA ARG A 362 -14.20 5.20 28.46
C ARG A 362 -14.24 4.19 29.60
N SER A 363 -14.07 2.90 29.30
CA SER A 363 -14.17 1.83 30.31
C SER A 363 -12.84 1.64 31.04
N LEU A 364 -12.78 2.04 32.31
CA LEU A 364 -11.60 1.90 33.16
C LEU A 364 -11.15 0.44 33.29
N ASP A 365 -12.07 -0.47 33.63
CA ASP A 365 -11.77 -1.89 33.80
C ASP A 365 -11.29 -2.54 32.51
N ARG A 366 -11.86 -2.11 31.37
CA ARG A 366 -11.43 -2.63 30.05
C ARG A 366 -10.03 -2.16 29.69
N MET A 367 -9.70 -0.91 29.96
CA MET A 367 -8.34 -0.39 29.75
C MET A 367 -7.35 -1.06 30.70
N ASP A 368 -7.67 -1.20 31.97
CA ASP A 368 -6.83 -1.93 32.93
C ASP A 368 -6.54 -3.36 32.47
N PHE A 369 -7.57 -4.08 32.02
CA PHE A 369 -7.41 -5.42 31.46
C PHE A 369 -6.45 -5.43 30.25
N VAL A 370 -6.62 -4.50 29.31
CA VAL A 370 -5.81 -4.46 28.07
C VAL A 370 -4.35 -4.15 28.39
N PHE A 371 -4.08 -3.11 29.17
CA PHE A 371 -2.72 -2.72 29.51
C PHE A 371 -2.01 -3.78 30.36
N ARG A 372 -2.70 -4.39 31.31
CA ARG A 372 -2.16 -5.45 32.16
C ARG A 372 -1.82 -6.72 31.40
N ASN A 373 -2.60 -7.10 30.38
CA ASN A 373 -2.36 -8.35 29.66
C ASN A 373 -1.39 -8.22 28.51
N TYR A 374 -1.34 -7.06 27.85
CA TYR A 374 -0.55 -6.88 26.64
C TYR A 374 0.72 -6.05 26.84
N HIS A 375 0.83 -5.27 27.91
CA HIS A 375 1.98 -4.44 28.25
C HIS A 375 2.51 -3.61 27.06
N PRO A 376 1.67 -2.75 26.44
CA PRO A 376 2.13 -1.94 25.30
C PRO A 376 3.24 -0.98 25.75
N GLN A 377 4.30 -0.90 24.94
CA GLN A 377 5.41 0.02 25.16
C GLN A 377 5.22 1.33 24.39
N VAL A 378 4.48 1.29 23.28
CA VAL A 378 4.13 2.46 22.49
C VAL A 378 2.61 2.47 22.24
N VAL A 379 1.99 3.62 22.47
CA VAL A 379 0.55 3.82 22.26
C VAL A 379 0.32 4.95 21.27
N PHE A 380 -0.36 4.66 20.16
CA PHE A 380 -0.91 5.66 19.26
C PHE A 380 -2.40 5.83 19.57
N HIS A 381 -2.76 6.96 20.15
CA HIS A 381 -4.12 7.24 20.58
C HIS A 381 -4.88 8.05 19.52
N ALA A 382 -5.63 7.34 18.65
CA ALA A 382 -6.45 7.93 17.58
C ALA A 382 -7.97 7.78 17.83
N ALA A 383 -8.38 7.19 18.95
CA ALA A 383 -9.79 7.07 19.33
C ALA A 383 -10.38 8.44 19.71
N ALA A 384 -11.36 8.92 18.94
CA ALA A 384 -12.06 10.16 19.19
C ALA A 384 -13.33 10.29 18.36
N TYR A 385 -14.31 11.05 18.81
CA TYR A 385 -15.40 11.56 17.99
C TYR A 385 -14.96 12.85 17.28
N LYS A 386 -15.16 12.93 15.94
CA LYS A 386 -14.61 13.99 15.09
C LYS A 386 -15.65 14.83 14.32
N HIS A 387 -16.90 14.38 14.25
CA HIS A 387 -17.92 15.04 13.43
C HIS A 387 -18.53 16.23 14.18
N VAL A 388 -18.12 17.45 13.80
CA VAL A 388 -18.52 18.69 14.46
C VAL A 388 -20.04 18.79 14.66
N PRO A 389 -20.91 18.65 13.61
CA PRO A 389 -22.34 18.80 13.82
C PRO A 389 -22.95 17.78 14.79
N LEU A 390 -22.43 16.54 14.79
CA LEU A 390 -22.91 15.53 15.74
C LEU A 390 -22.48 15.86 17.18
N MET A 391 -21.29 16.42 17.37
CA MET A 391 -20.79 16.77 18.68
C MET A 391 -21.46 18.05 19.22
N GLU A 392 -21.86 18.97 18.37
CA GLU A 392 -22.72 20.09 18.77
C GLU A 392 -24.08 19.60 19.33
N SER A 393 -24.66 18.59 18.71
CA SER A 393 -25.90 17.97 19.16
C SER A 393 -25.73 16.99 20.34
N ASN A 394 -24.50 16.51 20.61
CA ASN A 394 -24.19 15.53 21.64
C ASN A 394 -22.94 15.93 22.46
N PRO A 395 -22.94 17.09 23.12
CA PRO A 395 -21.74 17.66 23.73
C PRO A 395 -21.20 16.81 24.89
N CYS A 396 -22.06 16.14 25.68
CA CYS A 396 -21.63 15.24 26.72
C CYS A 396 -20.83 14.05 26.21
N GLU A 397 -21.24 13.48 25.06
CA GLU A 397 -20.53 12.36 24.46
C GLU A 397 -19.16 12.78 23.89
N ALA A 398 -19.04 14.00 23.34
CA ALA A 398 -17.76 14.56 22.95
C ALA A 398 -16.78 14.65 24.13
N VAL A 399 -17.24 15.16 25.26
CA VAL A 399 -16.46 15.28 26.50
C VAL A 399 -16.09 13.88 27.02
N ARG A 400 -17.04 12.98 27.14
CA ARG A 400 -16.81 11.62 27.68
C ARG A 400 -15.80 10.81 26.86
N VAL A 401 -15.88 10.88 25.52
CA VAL A 401 -14.96 10.12 24.66
C VAL A 401 -13.63 10.84 24.48
N ASN A 402 -13.67 12.12 24.07
CA ASN A 402 -12.45 12.82 23.67
C ASN A 402 -11.61 13.27 24.88
N VAL A 403 -12.25 13.63 26.02
CA VAL A 403 -11.53 14.04 27.23
C VAL A 403 -11.29 12.84 28.14
N PHE A 404 -12.35 12.24 28.68
CA PHE A 404 -12.21 11.18 29.69
C PHE A 404 -11.70 9.86 29.10
N GLY A 405 -12.04 9.55 27.84
CA GLY A 405 -11.43 8.43 27.14
C GLY A 405 -9.92 8.62 26.98
N THR A 406 -9.46 9.84 26.65
CA THR A 406 -8.01 10.16 26.56
C THR A 406 -7.35 10.10 27.94
N MET A 407 -7.97 10.69 28.98
CA MET A 407 -7.46 10.62 30.36
C MET A 407 -7.27 9.17 30.80
N ASN A 408 -8.29 8.34 30.60
CA ASN A 408 -8.25 6.93 30.98
C ASN A 408 -7.11 6.17 30.31
N VAL A 409 -6.92 6.35 29.00
CA VAL A 409 -5.82 5.68 28.27
C VAL A 409 -4.46 6.23 28.72
N ALA A 410 -4.33 7.54 28.96
CA ALA A 410 -3.09 8.18 29.42
C ALA A 410 -2.70 7.74 30.82
N ASP A 411 -3.64 7.66 31.76
CA ASP A 411 -3.40 7.21 33.14
C ASP A 411 -2.95 5.74 33.16
N HIS A 412 -3.57 4.89 32.36
CA HIS A 412 -3.14 3.50 32.22
C HIS A 412 -1.77 3.40 31.55
N ALA A 413 -1.45 4.29 30.61
CA ALA A 413 -0.11 4.35 30.03
C ALA A 413 0.96 4.64 31.09
N VAL A 414 0.72 5.58 32.00
CA VAL A 414 1.62 5.87 33.14
C VAL A 414 1.67 4.69 34.10
N LYS A 415 0.50 4.17 34.53
CA LYS A 415 0.37 3.05 35.49
C LYS A 415 1.15 1.81 35.03
N TYR A 416 1.13 1.51 33.74
CA TYR A 416 1.74 0.30 33.17
C TYR A 416 3.08 0.55 32.46
N GLY A 417 3.67 1.74 32.64
CA GLY A 417 5.02 2.05 32.20
C GLY A 417 5.20 2.11 30.69
N VAL A 418 4.20 2.62 29.95
CA VAL A 418 4.32 2.89 28.51
C VAL A 418 5.46 3.89 28.28
N GLU A 419 6.34 3.59 27.34
CA GLU A 419 7.49 4.46 27.04
C GLU A 419 7.06 5.72 26.28
N ARG A 420 6.16 5.57 25.30
CA ARG A 420 5.70 6.65 24.42
C ARG A 420 4.19 6.59 24.22
N PHE A 421 3.54 7.72 24.45
CA PHE A 421 2.11 7.93 24.21
C PHE A 421 1.95 9.04 23.16
N VAL A 422 1.46 8.70 21.97
CA VAL A 422 1.29 9.64 20.87
C VAL A 422 -0.19 9.93 20.66
N MET A 423 -0.62 11.14 21.02
CA MET A 423 -2.00 11.58 20.87
C MET A 423 -2.23 12.21 19.50
N VAL A 424 -3.20 11.70 18.76
CA VAL A 424 -3.69 12.33 17.53
C VAL A 424 -4.70 13.42 17.88
N SER A 425 -4.39 14.66 17.48
CA SER A 425 -5.25 15.84 17.65
C SER A 425 -5.55 16.50 16.30
N THR A 426 -6.11 17.69 16.33
CA THR A 426 -6.66 18.39 15.16
C THR A 426 -6.38 19.91 15.19
N ASP A 427 -6.40 20.54 14.02
CA ASP A 427 -6.42 22.00 13.85
C ASP A 427 -7.57 22.68 14.61
N LYS A 428 -8.68 21.98 14.76
CA LYS A 428 -9.89 22.52 15.42
C LYS A 428 -9.74 22.67 16.94
N ALA A 429 -8.68 22.12 17.53
CA ALA A 429 -8.29 22.36 18.91
C ALA A 429 -7.60 23.73 19.12
N VAL A 430 -7.23 24.41 18.02
CA VAL A 430 -6.65 25.77 18.05
C VAL A 430 -7.77 26.79 17.99
N ASN A 431 -7.88 27.69 18.99
CA ASN A 431 -8.97 28.66 19.09
C ASN A 431 -10.33 28.01 18.74
N PRO A 432 -10.77 27.00 19.52
CA PRO A 432 -11.91 26.17 19.13
C PRO A 432 -13.20 27.01 19.02
N THR A 433 -13.99 26.71 17.97
CA THR A 433 -15.29 27.37 17.75
C THR A 433 -16.47 26.41 17.90
N ASN A 434 -16.18 25.21 18.37
CA ASN A 434 -17.17 24.13 18.49
C ASN A 434 -16.77 23.15 19.61
N ILE A 435 -17.76 22.40 20.06
CA ILE A 435 -17.62 21.40 21.14
C ILE A 435 -16.55 20.35 20.84
N MET A 436 -16.50 19.85 19.60
CA MET A 436 -15.50 18.85 19.22
C MET A 436 -14.08 19.39 19.35
N GLY A 437 -13.81 20.59 18.83
CA GLY A 437 -12.51 21.25 18.95
C GLY A 437 -12.15 21.54 20.42
N ALA A 438 -13.09 22.06 21.21
CA ALA A 438 -12.92 22.32 22.64
C ALA A 438 -12.64 21.04 23.43
N SER A 439 -13.34 19.93 23.16
CA SER A 439 -13.07 18.64 23.79
C SER A 439 -11.67 18.09 23.47
N LYS A 440 -11.19 18.26 22.24
CA LYS A 440 -9.81 17.88 21.88
C LYS A 440 -8.79 18.79 22.57
N ARG A 441 -9.07 20.09 22.70
CA ARG A 441 -8.20 21.02 23.43
C ARG A 441 -8.10 20.66 24.92
N LEU A 442 -9.21 20.31 25.57
CA LEU A 442 -9.22 19.83 26.95
C LEU A 442 -8.38 18.56 27.13
N ALA A 443 -8.47 17.63 26.19
CA ALA A 443 -7.64 16.41 26.20
C ALA A 443 -6.14 16.74 26.03
N GLU A 444 -5.78 17.71 25.17
CA GLU A 444 -4.39 18.19 25.04
C GLU A 444 -3.88 18.82 26.34
N ILE A 445 -4.70 19.68 26.98
CA ILE A 445 -4.37 20.31 28.27
C ILE A 445 -4.09 19.24 29.34
N TYR A 446 -4.91 18.20 29.41
CA TYR A 446 -4.70 17.10 30.33
C TYR A 446 -3.37 16.38 30.06
N VAL A 447 -3.18 15.89 28.83
CA VAL A 447 -1.98 15.12 28.45
C VAL A 447 -0.71 15.94 28.67
N GLN A 448 -0.76 17.25 28.36
CA GLN A 448 0.37 18.16 28.56
C GLN A 448 0.65 18.38 30.06
N SER A 449 -0.38 18.66 30.87
CA SER A 449 -0.23 18.88 32.32
C SER A 449 0.30 17.62 33.02
N LEU A 450 -0.15 16.43 32.62
CA LEU A 450 0.36 15.14 33.10
C LEU A 450 1.84 14.95 32.72
N SER A 451 2.23 15.29 31.50
CA SER A 451 3.64 15.25 31.06
C SER A 451 4.53 16.17 31.88
N VAL A 452 4.07 17.40 32.16
CA VAL A 452 4.77 18.36 33.03
C VAL A 452 4.88 17.81 34.46
N ALA A 453 3.81 17.26 35.03
CA ALA A 453 3.83 16.69 36.38
C ALA A 453 4.82 15.52 36.53
N ILE A 454 4.96 14.69 35.47
CA ILE A 454 5.95 13.60 35.45
C ILE A 454 7.38 14.20 35.36
N ARG A 455 7.61 15.16 34.47
CA ARG A 455 8.90 15.85 34.31
C ARG A 455 9.35 16.48 35.62
N ASP A 456 8.45 17.12 36.32
CA ASP A 456 8.71 17.86 37.58
C ASP A 456 8.68 16.95 38.84
N GLY A 457 8.49 15.63 38.65
CA GLY A 457 8.47 14.64 39.74
C GLY A 457 7.23 14.69 40.65
N LEU A 458 6.18 15.41 40.26
CA LEU A 458 4.91 15.52 40.96
C LEU A 458 4.03 14.28 40.75
N GLN A 459 4.23 13.59 39.65
CA GLN A 459 3.54 12.35 39.31
C GLN A 459 4.60 11.29 38.95
N ALA A 460 4.48 10.10 39.55
CA ALA A 460 5.38 8.99 39.24
C ALA A 460 5.12 8.49 37.79
N GLY A 461 6.17 8.26 37.05
CA GLY A 461 6.09 7.71 35.69
C GLY A 461 7.30 8.07 34.81
N THR A 462 7.41 7.42 33.66
CA THR A 462 8.46 7.66 32.67
C THR A 462 7.90 7.84 31.26
N THR A 463 6.58 7.83 31.12
CA THR A 463 5.88 7.93 29.83
C THR A 463 6.13 9.30 29.18
N ARG A 464 6.58 9.28 27.94
CA ARG A 464 6.73 10.48 27.12
C ARG A 464 5.45 10.73 26.36
N PHE A 465 4.80 11.83 26.64
CA PHE A 465 3.55 12.24 25.99
C PHE A 465 3.85 13.17 24.82
N ILE A 466 3.40 12.79 23.63
CA ILE A 466 3.55 13.54 22.40
C ILE A 466 2.16 13.81 21.83
N THR A 467 1.86 15.05 21.49
CA THR A 467 0.61 15.41 20.82
C THR A 467 0.89 15.84 19.38
N THR A 468 0.05 15.42 18.43
CA THR A 468 0.18 15.80 17.01
C THR A 468 -1.08 16.49 16.53
N ARG A 469 -0.92 17.66 15.91
CA ARG A 469 -2.01 18.45 15.31
C ARG A 469 -1.87 18.53 13.80
N PHE A 470 -2.93 18.21 13.09
CA PHE A 470 -3.04 18.38 11.65
C PHE A 470 -4.48 18.67 11.23
N GLY A 471 -4.66 19.18 10.01
CA GLY A 471 -5.97 19.54 9.47
C GLY A 471 -6.73 18.35 8.89
N ASN A 472 -7.49 18.61 7.82
CA ASN A 472 -8.31 17.55 7.23
C ASN A 472 -7.43 16.53 6.47
N VAL A 473 -7.88 15.27 6.47
CA VAL A 473 -7.27 14.22 5.67
C VAL A 473 -8.19 13.81 4.53
N LEU A 474 -7.61 13.63 3.34
CA LEU A 474 -8.33 13.28 2.13
C LEU A 474 -8.94 11.87 2.23
N GLY A 475 -10.19 11.71 1.82
CA GLY A 475 -10.84 10.41 1.70
C GLY A 475 -11.19 9.72 3.03
N SER A 476 -11.10 10.41 4.18
CA SER A 476 -11.50 9.82 5.48
C SER A 476 -13.02 9.60 5.55
N ASN A 477 -13.44 8.58 6.31
CA ASN A 477 -14.84 8.23 6.49
C ASN A 477 -15.67 9.43 6.94
N GLY A 478 -16.82 9.67 6.28
CA GLY A 478 -17.73 10.78 6.54
C GLY A 478 -17.19 12.16 6.18
N SER A 479 -16.05 12.27 5.46
CA SER A 479 -15.52 13.55 4.99
C SER A 479 -16.19 14.03 3.71
N VAL A 480 -15.85 15.24 3.28
CA VAL A 480 -16.46 15.93 2.14
C VAL A 480 -16.28 15.17 0.81
N ILE A 481 -15.15 14.54 0.57
CA ILE A 481 -14.85 13.86 -0.70
C ILE A 481 -15.73 12.62 -0.92
N PRO A 482 -15.85 11.65 0.00
CA PRO A 482 -16.81 10.55 -0.12
C PRO A 482 -18.25 11.03 -0.35
N ARG A 483 -18.65 12.12 0.34
CA ARG A 483 -19.99 12.71 0.16
C ARG A 483 -20.17 13.28 -1.25
N PHE A 484 -19.22 14.03 -1.77
CA PHE A 484 -19.27 14.57 -3.13
C PHE A 484 -19.32 13.44 -4.17
N ARG A 485 -18.52 12.37 -3.99
CA ARG A 485 -18.55 11.19 -4.87
C ARG A 485 -19.94 10.54 -4.90
N GLU A 486 -20.55 10.36 -3.73
CA GLU A 486 -21.90 9.81 -3.62
C GLU A 486 -22.93 10.71 -4.29
N GLN A 487 -22.90 12.03 -4.05
CA GLN A 487 -23.79 12.99 -4.67
C GLN A 487 -23.65 13.02 -6.19
N ILE A 488 -22.41 13.02 -6.71
CA ILE A 488 -22.14 12.98 -8.15
C ILE A 488 -22.64 11.67 -8.76
N ARG A 489 -22.41 10.53 -8.10
CA ARG A 489 -22.90 9.22 -8.55
C ARG A 489 -24.41 9.17 -8.63
N ASN A 490 -25.11 9.85 -7.73
CA ASN A 490 -26.58 9.93 -7.70
C ASN A 490 -27.14 11.03 -8.62
N GLY A 491 -26.33 11.68 -9.46
CA GLY A 491 -26.76 12.72 -10.40
C GLY A 491 -26.82 14.14 -9.82
N GLY A 492 -26.29 14.34 -8.62
CA GLY A 492 -26.25 15.65 -7.94
C GLY A 492 -27.55 15.99 -7.17
N PRO A 493 -27.68 17.23 -6.69
CA PRO A 493 -26.68 18.29 -6.70
C PRO A 493 -25.55 18.04 -5.69
N VAL A 494 -24.39 18.66 -5.92
CA VAL A 494 -23.29 18.66 -4.95
C VAL A 494 -23.50 19.80 -3.94
N THR A 495 -23.45 19.49 -2.64
CA THR A 495 -23.72 20.45 -1.57
C THR A 495 -22.43 20.96 -0.93
N VAL A 496 -22.21 22.27 -0.96
CA VAL A 496 -21.10 22.99 -0.32
C VAL A 496 -21.65 23.96 0.71
N THR A 497 -21.01 24.07 1.88
CA THR A 497 -21.56 24.92 2.95
C THR A 497 -21.40 26.41 2.69
N HIS A 498 -20.33 26.84 2.02
CA HIS A 498 -20.13 28.25 1.64
C HIS A 498 -19.20 28.33 0.42
N PRO A 499 -19.41 29.30 -0.51
CA PRO A 499 -18.57 29.43 -1.71
C PRO A 499 -17.09 29.70 -1.40
N ASP A 500 -16.81 30.44 -0.32
CA ASP A 500 -15.44 30.79 0.07
C ASP A 500 -14.83 29.92 1.15
N ILE A 501 -15.47 28.81 1.49
CA ILE A 501 -14.92 27.90 2.51
C ILE A 501 -13.61 27.27 2.06
N ILE A 502 -12.59 27.37 2.89
CA ILE A 502 -11.24 26.89 2.62
C ILE A 502 -10.86 25.84 3.66
N ARG A 503 -10.20 24.78 3.21
CA ARG A 503 -9.62 23.74 4.08
C ARG A 503 -8.22 23.36 3.63
N TYR A 504 -7.42 22.95 4.59
CA TYR A 504 -6.14 22.32 4.32
C TYR A 504 -6.31 20.80 4.30
N PHE A 505 -5.64 20.14 3.38
CA PHE A 505 -5.72 18.69 3.25
C PHE A 505 -4.33 18.06 3.21
N MET A 506 -4.23 16.87 3.78
CA MET A 506 -3.13 15.95 3.53
C MET A 506 -3.67 14.55 3.26
N THR A 507 -2.86 13.67 2.72
CA THR A 507 -3.27 12.27 2.54
C THR A 507 -3.22 11.53 3.88
N ILE A 508 -4.04 10.49 4.05
CA ILE A 508 -4.03 9.68 5.27
C ILE A 508 -2.66 9.03 5.49
N PRO A 509 -2.01 8.41 4.46
CA PRO A 509 -0.66 7.87 4.63
C PRO A 509 0.38 8.91 5.06
N GLU A 510 0.31 10.12 4.51
CA GLU A 510 1.18 11.23 4.89
C GLU A 510 1.02 11.63 6.36
N ALA A 511 -0.24 11.81 6.81
CA ALA A 511 -0.53 12.12 8.21
C ALA A 511 0.03 11.05 9.16
N CYS A 512 -0.17 9.78 8.82
CA CYS A 512 0.32 8.67 9.64
C CYS A 512 1.85 8.60 9.70
N ARG A 513 2.55 8.87 8.58
CA ARG A 513 4.01 8.97 8.55
C ARG A 513 4.51 10.06 9.50
N LEU A 514 3.93 11.26 9.44
CA LEU A 514 4.30 12.37 10.32
C LEU A 514 3.97 12.11 11.80
N VAL A 515 2.88 11.39 12.09
CA VAL A 515 2.54 10.97 13.46
C VAL A 515 3.59 10.00 14.01
N MET A 516 4.05 9.05 13.23
CA MET A 516 5.12 8.13 13.63
C MET A 516 6.45 8.85 13.82
N GLU A 517 6.80 9.75 12.91
CA GLU A 517 8.01 10.59 12.99
C GLU A 517 8.00 11.45 14.28
N ALA A 518 6.91 12.19 14.51
CA ALA A 518 6.74 13.00 15.73
C ALA A 518 6.80 12.13 16.99
N GLY A 519 6.18 10.94 16.95
CA GLY A 519 6.22 9.98 18.04
C GLY A 519 7.62 9.49 18.37
N THR A 520 8.50 9.40 17.39
CA THR A 520 9.89 8.93 17.57
C THR A 520 10.80 10.06 18.07
N MET A 521 10.68 11.25 17.48
CA MET A 521 11.54 12.38 17.81
C MET A 521 11.15 13.09 19.13
N GLY A 522 9.91 12.93 19.60
CA GLY A 522 9.40 13.63 20.78
C GLY A 522 10.09 13.21 22.06
N MET A 523 10.42 14.20 22.91
CA MET A 523 11.05 14.02 24.22
C MET A 523 10.04 13.99 25.36
N GLY A 524 8.82 14.48 25.14
CA GLY A 524 7.69 14.52 26.06
C GLY A 524 7.22 15.94 26.38
N GLY A 525 5.88 16.16 26.28
CA GLY A 525 5.23 17.45 26.50
C GLY A 525 5.04 18.31 25.27
N GLU A 526 5.58 17.92 24.11
CA GLU A 526 5.49 18.69 22.89
C GLU A 526 4.14 18.50 22.21
N ILE A 527 3.69 19.60 21.56
CA ILE A 527 2.60 19.58 20.60
C ILE A 527 3.20 19.85 19.22
N TYR A 528 3.25 18.82 18.39
CA TYR A 528 3.75 18.90 17.03
C TYR A 528 2.64 19.31 16.06
N ILE A 529 2.94 20.30 15.21
CA ILE A 529 2.07 20.84 14.17
C ILE A 529 2.62 20.44 12.82
N PHE A 530 1.78 19.85 11.98
CA PHE A 530 2.19 19.44 10.64
C PHE A 530 1.88 20.53 9.60
N GLU A 531 2.83 20.75 8.69
CA GLU A 531 2.65 21.69 7.60
C GLU A 531 1.67 21.13 6.56
N MET A 532 0.53 21.80 6.42
CA MET A 532 -0.60 21.32 5.61
C MET A 532 -0.51 21.67 4.12
N GLY A 533 0.52 22.42 3.69
CA GLY A 533 0.66 22.87 2.31
C GLY A 533 -0.33 23.97 1.90
N ARG A 534 -0.76 23.96 0.64
CA ARG A 534 -1.63 25.02 0.10
C ARG A 534 -3.09 24.82 0.51
N PRO A 535 -3.82 25.91 0.83
CA PRO A 535 -5.24 25.85 1.12
C PRO A 535 -6.05 25.53 -0.15
N VAL A 536 -7.16 24.79 0.03
CA VAL A 536 -8.04 24.38 -1.06
C VAL A 536 -9.46 24.91 -0.82
N LYS A 537 -10.01 25.65 -1.79
CA LYS A 537 -11.43 26.04 -1.78
C LYS A 537 -12.29 24.79 -2.03
N ILE A 538 -13.27 24.54 -1.16
CA ILE A 538 -14.13 23.36 -1.26
C ILE A 538 -15.03 23.44 -2.51
N ALA A 539 -15.45 24.62 -2.90
CA ALA A 539 -16.21 24.85 -4.14
C ALA A 539 -15.40 24.46 -5.39
N ASP A 540 -14.11 24.82 -5.45
CA ASP A 540 -13.23 24.46 -6.55
C ASP A 540 -12.95 22.95 -6.58
N MET A 541 -12.81 22.32 -5.40
CA MET A 541 -12.71 20.87 -5.28
C MET A 541 -13.97 20.18 -5.81
N ALA A 542 -15.17 20.69 -5.45
CA ALA A 542 -16.44 20.16 -5.94
C ALA A 542 -16.53 20.23 -7.46
N LYS A 543 -16.22 21.41 -8.06
CA LYS A 543 -16.18 21.59 -9.51
C LYS A 543 -15.22 20.59 -10.18
N ARG A 544 -14.02 20.49 -9.65
CA ARG A 544 -13.00 19.57 -10.16
C ARG A 544 -13.42 18.10 -10.05
N MET A 545 -14.10 17.71 -8.99
CA MET A 545 -14.62 16.33 -8.83
C MET A 545 -15.77 16.05 -9.81
N ILE A 546 -16.65 17.00 -10.08
CA ILE A 546 -17.72 16.88 -11.10
C ILE A 546 -17.08 16.72 -12.49
N GLU A 547 -16.12 17.57 -12.85
CA GLU A 547 -15.37 17.49 -14.13
C GLU A 547 -14.65 16.15 -14.29
N LEU A 548 -13.97 15.69 -13.24
CA LEU A 548 -13.27 14.40 -13.23
C LEU A 548 -14.22 13.22 -13.39
N SER A 549 -15.43 13.34 -12.85
CA SER A 549 -16.49 12.32 -13.01
C SER A 549 -17.17 12.38 -14.38
N GLY A 550 -16.73 13.28 -15.27
CA GLY A 550 -17.17 13.35 -16.65
C GLY A 550 -18.39 14.22 -16.89
N PHE A 551 -18.85 14.98 -15.89
CA PHE A 551 -20.00 15.87 -15.98
C PHE A 551 -19.56 17.32 -16.10
N ASP A 552 -20.43 18.16 -16.68
CA ASP A 552 -20.22 19.61 -16.76
C ASP A 552 -20.76 20.27 -15.47
N PRO A 553 -19.90 20.94 -14.67
CA PRO A 553 -20.38 21.70 -13.52
C PRO A 553 -21.36 22.78 -13.97
N ASP A 554 -22.41 22.97 -13.20
CA ASP A 554 -23.48 23.95 -13.42
C ASP A 554 -24.45 23.65 -14.58
N LYS A 555 -24.16 22.72 -15.50
CA LYS A 555 -25.08 22.27 -16.56
C LYS A 555 -25.70 20.90 -16.29
N GLU A 556 -24.86 19.93 -15.93
CA GLU A 556 -25.31 18.56 -15.68
C GLU A 556 -25.45 18.27 -14.18
N ILE A 557 -24.49 18.78 -13.37
CA ILE A 557 -24.53 18.66 -11.91
C ILE A 557 -24.27 20.04 -11.30
N SER A 558 -25.28 20.59 -10.63
CA SER A 558 -25.19 21.90 -9.97
C SER A 558 -24.53 21.80 -8.59
N ILE A 559 -23.91 22.89 -8.17
CA ILE A 559 -23.39 23.07 -6.81
C ILE A 559 -24.36 23.95 -6.04
N ILE A 560 -24.88 23.46 -4.91
CA ILE A 560 -25.80 24.19 -4.03
C ILE A 560 -25.05 24.58 -2.75
N TYR A 561 -25.23 25.84 -2.33
CA TYR A 561 -24.67 26.37 -1.10
C TYR A 561 -25.71 26.32 0.01
N THR A 562 -25.38 25.58 1.11
CA THR A 562 -26.34 25.25 2.18
C THR A 562 -26.25 26.14 3.40
N GLY A 563 -25.27 27.05 3.46
CA GLY A 563 -24.91 27.79 4.68
C GLY A 563 -23.93 27.02 5.58
N LEU A 564 -23.20 27.79 6.41
CA LEU A 564 -22.29 27.18 7.40
C LEU A 564 -23.08 26.38 8.44
N ARG A 565 -22.55 25.24 8.83
CA ARG A 565 -23.13 24.37 9.85
C ARG A 565 -22.77 24.86 11.26
N PRO A 566 -23.52 24.44 12.30
CA PRO A 566 -23.16 24.74 13.68
C PRO A 566 -21.70 24.37 13.98
N GLY A 567 -20.96 25.31 14.57
CA GLY A 567 -19.55 25.15 14.92
C GLY A 567 -18.54 25.26 13.76
N GLU A 568 -19.00 25.46 12.52
CA GLU A 568 -18.12 25.46 11.34
C GLU A 568 -17.46 26.83 11.12
N LYS A 569 -16.12 26.84 10.95
CA LYS A 569 -15.35 28.02 10.56
C LYS A 569 -15.35 28.19 9.04
N LEU A 570 -15.42 29.44 8.55
CA LEU A 570 -15.22 29.76 7.14
C LEU A 570 -13.78 29.46 6.70
N TYR A 571 -12.82 29.88 7.50
CA TYR A 571 -11.38 29.65 7.34
C TYR A 571 -10.86 28.90 8.57
N GLU A 572 -10.17 27.79 8.36
CA GLU A 572 -9.40 27.16 9.44
C GLU A 572 -8.12 27.98 9.65
N GLU A 573 -7.78 28.23 10.90
CA GLU A 573 -6.55 28.95 11.22
C GLU A 573 -5.34 28.13 10.80
N LEU A 574 -4.34 28.80 10.22
CA LEU A 574 -3.07 28.17 9.90
C LEU A 574 -2.48 27.65 11.20
N LEU A 575 -2.20 26.36 11.23
CA LEU A 575 -1.57 25.66 12.36
C LEU A 575 -0.17 26.20 12.70
N SER A 576 0.43 26.94 11.81
CA SER A 576 1.73 27.56 11.99
C SER A 576 1.64 29.08 11.92
N ASN A 577 1.23 29.74 12.99
CA ASN A 577 1.73 31.08 13.20
C ASN A 577 3.23 30.95 13.50
N LYS A 578 4.10 31.38 12.55
CA LYS A 578 5.57 31.23 12.67
C LYS A 578 6.12 31.85 13.96
N GLU A 579 5.42 32.84 14.51
CA GLU A 579 5.78 33.50 15.77
C GLU A 579 5.56 32.62 17.01
N ASN A 580 4.63 31.68 16.95
CA ASN A 580 4.27 30.79 18.07
C ASN A 580 4.74 29.34 17.90
N THR A 581 5.65 29.07 16.96
CA THR A 581 6.17 27.72 16.71
C THR A 581 7.70 27.72 16.60
N LEU A 582 8.31 26.58 16.99
CA LEU A 582 9.74 26.32 16.80
C LEU A 582 9.92 25.31 15.67
N PRO A 583 10.99 25.44 14.87
CA PRO A 583 11.35 24.44 13.87
C PRO A 583 11.82 23.15 14.55
N THR A 584 11.70 22.02 13.85
CA THR A 584 12.28 20.72 14.24
C THR A 584 13.32 20.26 13.20
N ALA A 585 13.91 19.11 13.42
CA ALA A 585 14.79 18.47 12.43
C ALA A 585 14.03 18.13 11.13
N HIS A 586 12.74 17.90 11.20
CA HIS A 586 11.90 17.63 10.03
C HIS A 586 11.19 18.89 9.54
N ASN A 587 11.41 19.25 8.25
CA ASN A 587 10.94 20.53 7.67
C ASN A 587 9.39 20.69 7.62
N LYS A 588 8.64 19.61 7.74
CA LYS A 588 7.17 19.58 7.75
C LYS A 588 6.56 19.50 9.15
N ILE A 589 7.40 19.43 10.19
CA ILE A 589 6.96 19.33 11.58
C ILE A 589 7.51 20.52 12.37
N ARG A 590 6.63 21.18 13.12
CA ARG A 590 6.97 22.29 14.00
C ARG A 590 6.47 22.01 15.41
N VAL A 591 7.09 22.58 16.45
CA VAL A 591 6.62 22.48 17.83
C VAL A 591 5.87 23.75 18.19
N ALA A 592 4.64 23.60 18.71
CA ALA A 592 3.87 24.71 19.24
C ALA A 592 4.45 25.22 20.57
N LYS A 593 4.56 26.53 20.72
CA LYS A 593 4.73 27.15 22.04
C LYS A 593 3.36 27.27 22.70
N VAL A 594 3.11 26.46 23.72
CA VAL A 594 1.83 26.43 24.41
C VAL A 594 2.00 26.76 25.89
N ARG A 595 0.94 27.29 26.50
CA ARG A 595 0.92 27.58 27.93
C ARG A 595 0.96 26.25 28.71
N GLU A 596 1.79 26.17 29.74
CA GLU A 596 1.78 25.07 30.71
C GLU A 596 0.65 25.28 31.72
N TYR A 597 0.02 24.18 32.14
CA TYR A 597 -1.08 24.14 33.10
C TYR A 597 -0.67 23.33 34.32
N ASN A 598 -1.12 23.74 35.50
CA ASN A 598 -0.92 22.96 36.73
C ASN A 598 -1.77 21.68 36.66
N TYR A 599 -1.13 20.54 36.85
CA TYR A 599 -1.78 19.23 36.75
C TYR A 599 -2.95 19.06 37.72
N PHE A 600 -2.76 19.43 39.00
CA PHE A 600 -3.79 19.24 40.04
C PHE A 600 -5.02 20.11 39.78
N ASP A 601 -4.83 21.34 39.34
CA ASP A 601 -5.93 22.23 38.96
C ASP A 601 -6.71 21.65 37.77
N VAL A 602 -6.02 21.19 36.75
CA VAL A 602 -6.63 20.57 35.55
C VAL A 602 -7.43 19.32 35.95
N VAL A 603 -6.86 18.42 36.78
CA VAL A 603 -7.58 17.22 37.25
C VAL A 603 -8.84 17.59 38.03
N ASN A 604 -8.75 18.58 38.93
CA ASN A 604 -9.90 19.02 39.71
C ASN A 604 -11.02 19.58 38.82
N GLU A 605 -10.66 20.43 37.87
CA GLU A 605 -11.63 21.02 36.93
C GLU A 605 -12.26 19.97 36.03
N LEU A 606 -11.44 19.04 35.49
CA LEU A 606 -11.95 17.96 34.64
C LEU A 606 -12.84 16.98 35.42
N ASN A 607 -12.56 16.67 36.70
CA ASN A 607 -13.44 15.83 37.51
C ASN A 607 -14.83 16.47 37.69
N LYS A 608 -14.90 17.79 37.96
CA LYS A 608 -16.17 18.53 37.97
C LYS A 608 -16.89 18.48 36.62
N LEU A 609 -16.13 18.66 35.52
CA LEU A 609 -16.67 18.56 34.16
C LEU A 609 -17.25 17.15 33.88
N ASN A 610 -16.61 16.09 34.40
CA ASN A 610 -17.10 14.72 34.28
C ASN A 610 -18.45 14.51 34.99
N GLU A 611 -18.61 15.08 36.20
CA GLU A 611 -19.88 15.01 36.90
C GLU A 611 -21.01 15.68 36.11
N LEU A 612 -20.73 16.87 35.53
CA LEU A 612 -21.71 17.59 34.73
C LEU A 612 -22.07 16.79 33.44
N ALA A 613 -21.08 16.20 32.78
CA ALA A 613 -21.30 15.35 31.61
C ALA A 613 -22.08 14.08 31.95
N ALA A 614 -21.81 13.45 33.12
CA ALA A 614 -22.50 12.26 33.57
C ALA A 614 -23.98 12.53 33.91
N ARG A 615 -24.28 13.73 34.45
CA ARG A 615 -25.65 14.19 34.73
C ARG A 615 -26.37 14.80 33.52
N VAL A 616 -25.71 14.86 32.35
CA VAL A 616 -26.22 15.49 31.11
C VAL A 616 -26.61 16.96 31.34
N ASN A 617 -25.89 17.66 32.24
CA ASN A 617 -26.09 19.12 32.45
C ASN A 617 -25.29 19.92 31.42
N ILE A 618 -25.83 20.00 30.20
CA ILE A 618 -25.18 20.64 29.03
C ILE A 618 -24.85 22.12 29.30
N PRO A 619 -25.76 22.97 29.83
CA PRO A 619 -25.49 24.38 30.04
C PRO A 619 -24.25 24.65 30.91
N ASP A 620 -24.18 24.02 32.08
CA ASP A 620 -23.08 24.25 33.00
C ASP A 620 -21.80 23.57 32.52
N MET A 621 -21.92 22.41 31.87
CA MET A 621 -20.78 21.75 31.25
C MET A 621 -20.11 22.61 30.17
N VAL A 622 -20.90 23.23 29.26
CA VAL A 622 -20.35 24.08 28.21
C VAL A 622 -19.74 25.36 28.78
N LYS A 623 -20.37 26.00 29.77
CA LYS A 623 -19.78 27.13 30.51
C LYS A 623 -18.43 26.76 31.11
N MET A 624 -18.36 25.61 31.78
CA MET A 624 -17.13 25.12 32.37
C MET A 624 -16.06 24.82 31.33
N MET A 625 -16.43 24.25 30.19
CA MET A 625 -15.49 24.08 29.04
C MET A 625 -14.89 25.42 28.61
N LYS A 626 -15.70 26.49 28.55
CA LYS A 626 -15.24 27.85 28.19
C LYS A 626 -14.38 28.49 29.31
N ASP A 627 -14.59 28.14 30.55
CA ASP A 627 -13.75 28.59 31.66
C ASP A 627 -12.37 27.94 31.64
N ILE A 628 -12.28 26.62 31.35
CA ILE A 628 -11.02 25.89 31.26
C ILE A 628 -10.26 26.24 29.97
N VAL A 629 -11.00 26.51 28.88
CA VAL A 629 -10.46 26.85 27.56
C VAL A 629 -10.94 28.25 27.18
N PRO A 630 -10.30 29.32 27.67
CA PRO A 630 -10.76 30.70 27.42
C PRO A 630 -10.81 31.10 25.95
N GLU A 631 -10.00 30.45 25.10
CA GLU A 631 -9.99 30.64 23.64
C GLU A 631 -11.18 29.96 22.94
N PHE A 632 -12.04 29.21 23.64
CA PHE A 632 -13.24 28.61 23.06
C PHE A 632 -14.36 29.65 22.90
N VAL A 633 -14.55 30.10 21.67
CA VAL A 633 -15.65 31.04 21.29
C VAL A 633 -16.52 30.31 20.26
N SER A 634 -17.78 30.04 20.62
CA SER A 634 -18.71 29.29 19.76
C SER A 634 -19.05 30.10 18.50
N ARG A 635 -19.30 29.44 17.37
CA ARG A 635 -19.75 30.08 16.13
C ARG A 635 -20.84 29.25 15.46
N ASN A 636 -21.90 29.94 15.01
CA ASN A 636 -23.09 29.32 14.40
C ASN A 636 -23.69 28.20 15.27
N SER A 637 -23.63 28.37 16.61
CA SER A 637 -24.02 27.35 17.58
C SER A 637 -24.95 27.97 18.63
N GLU A 638 -25.86 27.14 19.17
CA GLU A 638 -26.69 27.54 20.31
C GLU A 638 -25.88 27.88 21.58
N PHE A 639 -24.61 27.51 21.61
CA PHE A 639 -23.70 27.75 22.72
C PHE A 639 -23.02 29.11 22.70
N GLU A 640 -23.27 29.94 21.68
CA GLU A 640 -22.82 31.35 21.64
C GLU A 640 -23.34 32.16 22.82
N LYS A 641 -24.55 31.85 23.32
CA LYS A 641 -25.15 32.47 24.51
C LYS A 641 -24.33 32.31 25.81
N TYR A 642 -23.32 31.44 25.80
CA TYR A 642 -22.41 31.23 26.91
C TYR A 642 -21.02 31.82 26.68
N ASP A 643 -20.80 32.50 25.57
CA ASP A 643 -19.56 33.22 25.33
C ASP A 643 -19.45 34.40 26.30
N LYS A 644 -18.24 34.60 26.85
CA LYS A 644 -17.99 35.79 27.67
C LYS A 644 -18.06 37.01 26.74
N GLU A 645 -18.79 38.04 27.15
CA GLU A 645 -18.78 39.31 26.41
C GLU A 645 -17.32 39.72 26.20
N SER A 646 -16.92 39.90 24.96
CA SER A 646 -15.58 40.40 24.64
C SER A 646 -15.45 41.75 25.30
N VAL A 647 -14.70 41.84 26.39
CA VAL A 647 -14.23 43.15 26.89
C VAL A 647 -13.40 43.73 25.74
N SER A 648 -14.02 44.63 24.99
CA SER A 648 -13.38 45.42 23.96
C SER A 648 -12.28 46.26 24.62
N SER A 649 -11.04 45.80 24.49
CA SER A 649 -9.85 46.59 24.80
C SER A 649 -9.18 47.01 23.49
#